data_635c047cc3f27f00614315999b2067b5
#
_entry.id   635c047cc3f27f00614315999b2067b5
#
_cell.length_a   1.000
_cell.length_b   1.000
_cell.length_c   1.000
_cell.angle_alpha   90.00
_cell.angle_beta   90.00
_cell.angle_gamma   90.00
#
_symmetry.space_group_name_H-M   'P 1'
#
loop_
_entity.id
_entity.type
_entity.pdbx_description
1 polymer ?
#
loop_
_entity_poly.entity_id
_entity_poly.type
_entity_poly.pdbx_seq_one_letter_code
_entity_poly.pdbx_strand_id
1 'polypeptide(L)'
;MVCPLAQQQGRCGLLGRSSRLPVVPVNVHPSFRPCQLSSRCLSLAQFIKREQQLRLIPCASAVTAPELELEKGGPGSTYADGAVAKVPVDRIRNFSIIAHIDHGKSTLADQLLLKTGTVAARDMVEQFMDSNEIERERGITIKLNTARMKYRSRRDGELYALNLIDTPGHVDFTYEVSRSLAACEGALLVVDASQGVEAQTLANVWLALENDLEVIPVLNKIDLPGADPERVIREIEDIIGLDCSNILRVSAKMGIGIEETLEAIVERVPAPQNTTGDALRALIFDSYYDPYRGVVCQFKVMDGKVSRGDVVQMMNTGKEYQLDEIGVLAPHKVQVDTLYCGEVGYLAAQIKSVQDARVGDTVTQKKQPAQTPLPGYQDIQPMVYCGLFPTDTDDYQDLREALEKLQLNDAALKFEPEVNNAMGFGFRCGFLGLLHMEIVQERLEREYNLDLITTAPTVVYRCKTTDGQEFLVNSPADLPDASRREWISEPYVRLEMVTPTDYVGNLMELANGRRGEFVEMRYLTDSRTTLVFNIPLAEVVTDYFDQLKSRSKGYASMEYKITGYRENDLVKLEVKINGEPADPLSVICHRDNAYRTGRQLTSKLKELIPRQMFRVPIQACIGTKVVASEAIAPYRKDVLAKCYGGDISRKKKLLQKQAEGKKRMKALGKVEVPQEAFMAILKIDREAKEE
;
A
#
# COMPACT_ATOMS: atom_id res chain seq x y z
N MET A 1 1.67 52.33 -37.06
CA MET A 1 0.71 53.42 -36.93
C MET A 1 0.25 53.36 -35.46
N VAL A 2 0.86 54.23 -34.66
CA VAL A 2 0.27 55.25 -33.82
C VAL A 2 -0.52 54.73 -32.62
N CYS A 3 0.12 54.82 -31.49
CA CYS A 3 -0.35 55.15 -30.12
C CYS A 3 -1.11 56.52 -30.13
N PRO A 4 -1.71 57.09 -29.03
CA PRO A 4 -1.49 56.89 -27.59
C PRO A 4 -2.62 57.28 -26.61
N LEU A 5 -2.33 57.13 -25.23
CA LEU A 5 -2.60 58.04 -24.09
C LEU A 5 -4.05 58.25 -23.60
N ALA A 6 -4.41 58.35 -22.33
CA ALA A 6 -3.89 59.04 -21.13
C ALA A 6 -4.61 58.55 -19.89
N GLN A 7 -3.98 58.34 -18.71
CA GLN A 7 -3.76 59.20 -17.55
C GLN A 7 -4.98 59.92 -16.94
N GLN A 8 -5.24 59.62 -15.64
CA GLN A 8 -5.44 60.56 -14.52
C GLN A 8 -5.80 59.76 -13.27
N GLN A 9 -5.00 59.61 -12.24
CA GLN A 9 -4.71 60.50 -11.10
C GLN A 9 -5.94 60.89 -10.25
N GLY A 10 -5.87 60.56 -8.96
CA GLY A 10 -6.76 61.06 -7.93
C GLY A 10 -6.28 60.55 -6.54
N ARG A 11 -5.52 61.41 -5.85
CA ARG A 11 -5.02 61.30 -4.46
C ARG A 11 -6.13 61.65 -3.46
N CYS A 12 -6.00 61.14 -2.25
CA CYS A 12 -6.16 61.70 -0.90
C CYS A 12 -6.60 60.58 0.06
N GLY A 13 -6.07 60.33 1.23
CA GLY A 13 -5.22 61.05 2.11
C GLY A 13 -5.63 60.76 3.55
N LEU A 14 -4.66 60.27 4.34
CA LEU A 14 -4.37 60.57 5.71
C LEU A 14 -5.22 60.14 6.93
N LEU A 15 -4.46 59.60 7.90
CA LEU A 15 -4.61 59.64 9.37
C LEU A 15 -5.46 58.55 10.02
N GLY A 16 -5.03 57.83 11.03
CA GLY A 16 -3.88 57.94 11.94
C GLY A 16 -4.10 57.16 13.24
N ARG A 17 -3.04 56.72 13.85
CA ARG A 17 -2.83 56.39 15.28
C ARG A 17 -3.38 55.08 15.83
N SER A 18 -2.53 54.06 16.04
CA SER A 18 -1.69 53.73 17.24
C SER A 18 -2.43 53.73 18.58
N SER A 19 -2.50 52.56 19.19
CA SER A 19 -2.25 52.41 20.63
C SER A 19 -1.96 50.93 20.96
N ARG A 20 -0.71 50.72 21.40
CA ARG A 20 -0.30 49.54 22.17
C ARG A 20 -0.77 49.68 23.60
N LEU A 21 -1.16 48.60 24.26
CA LEU A 21 -1.09 48.46 25.72
C LEU A 21 -0.69 46.99 26.11
N PRO A 22 -0.15 46.80 27.31
CA PRO A 22 0.92 45.86 27.56
C PRO A 22 0.46 44.55 28.22
N VAL A 23 1.32 43.55 28.09
CA VAL A 23 1.26 42.26 28.77
C VAL A 23 1.78 42.41 30.20
N VAL A 24 1.02 41.92 31.20
CA VAL A 24 1.41 41.72 32.58
C VAL A 24 1.27 40.26 32.95
N PRO A 25 2.27 39.59 33.53
CA PRO A 25 2.13 38.19 33.95
C PRO A 25 1.56 38.12 35.37
N VAL A 26 0.64 37.21 35.61
CA VAL A 26 0.12 36.89 36.93
C VAL A 26 0.56 35.48 37.35
N ASN A 27 1.37 35.45 38.40
CA ASN A 27 1.68 34.25 39.18
C ASN A 27 0.46 33.84 40.02
N VAL A 28 0.17 32.56 40.07
CA VAL A 28 -0.82 31.99 40.97
C VAL A 28 -0.18 30.91 41.84
N HIS A 29 -0.17 31.12 43.15
CA HIS A 29 0.07 30.09 44.15
C HIS A 29 -1.29 29.65 44.76
N PRO A 30 -1.41 28.39 45.25
CA PRO A 30 -2.69 27.75 45.53
C PRO A 30 -3.16 27.95 46.98
N SER A 31 -4.48 28.09 47.17
CA SER A 31 -5.10 27.80 48.46
C SER A 31 -6.56 27.38 48.27
N PHE A 32 -6.83 26.18 48.77
CA PHE A 32 -8.14 25.55 48.86
C PHE A 32 -9.09 26.30 49.83
N ARG A 33 -10.36 26.43 49.44
CA ARG A 33 -11.53 26.29 50.30
C ARG A 33 -12.81 26.00 49.48
N PRO A 34 -13.77 25.19 50.02
CA PRO A 34 -14.88 24.67 49.24
C PRO A 34 -16.04 25.69 49.17
N CYS A 35 -16.63 25.80 47.98
CA CYS A 35 -17.83 26.63 47.79
C CYS A 35 -19.08 25.75 47.61
N GLN A 36 -20.10 26.10 48.31
CA GLN A 36 -21.39 25.44 48.40
C GLN A 36 -22.12 25.40 47.05
N LEU A 37 -22.68 24.25 46.71
CA LEU A 37 -23.54 24.02 45.57
C LEU A 37 -24.87 24.73 45.73
N SER A 38 -25.18 25.64 44.84
CA SER A 38 -26.46 26.34 44.78
C SER A 38 -27.56 25.44 44.18
N SER A 39 -28.80 25.68 44.67
CA SER A 39 -30.02 24.90 44.47
C SER A 39 -30.58 24.76 43.02
N ARG A 40 -29.75 25.01 41.98
CA ARG A 40 -30.16 24.84 40.58
C ARG A 40 -29.73 23.51 39.92
N CYS A 41 -28.90 22.70 40.58
CA CYS A 41 -28.52 21.39 40.06
C CYS A 41 -29.45 20.24 40.42
N LEU A 42 -30.44 20.48 41.27
CA LEU A 42 -31.42 19.45 41.70
C LEU A 42 -32.60 19.28 40.69
N SER A 43 -32.80 20.19 39.76
CA SER A 43 -33.89 20.09 38.77
C SER A 43 -33.55 19.23 37.55
N LEU A 44 -32.24 19.11 37.19
CA LEU A 44 -31.82 18.29 36.05
C LEU A 44 -31.79 16.79 36.39
N ALA A 45 -31.44 16.46 37.62
CA ALA A 45 -31.42 15.06 38.06
C ALA A 45 -32.81 14.44 38.24
N GLN A 46 -33.81 15.27 38.48
CA GLN A 46 -35.21 14.83 38.52
C GLN A 46 -35.85 14.72 37.13
N PHE A 47 -35.37 15.47 36.14
CA PHE A 47 -35.85 15.37 34.76
C PHE A 47 -35.36 14.07 34.10
N ILE A 48 -34.11 13.67 34.34
CA ILE A 48 -33.57 12.44 33.79
C ILE A 48 -34.22 11.18 34.42
N LYS A 49 -34.61 11.21 35.67
CA LYS A 49 -35.36 10.11 36.29
C LYS A 49 -36.82 9.98 35.84
N ARG A 50 -37.42 11.02 35.28
CA ARG A 50 -38.79 10.97 34.80
C ARG A 50 -38.92 10.46 33.37
N GLU A 51 -37.86 10.54 32.53
CA GLU A 51 -37.86 9.94 31.20
C GLU A 51 -37.57 8.43 31.18
N GLN A 52 -36.99 7.87 32.24
CA GLN A 52 -36.77 6.42 32.35
C GLN A 52 -38.00 5.63 32.85
N GLN A 53 -39.11 6.30 33.25
CA GLN A 53 -40.32 5.62 33.71
C GLN A 53 -41.49 5.63 32.72
N LEU A 54 -41.32 6.17 31.51
CA LEU A 54 -42.40 6.26 30.52
C LEU A 54 -42.09 5.59 29.19
N ARG A 55 -41.50 4.39 29.22
CA ARG A 55 -41.49 3.47 28.03
C ARG A 55 -41.50 2.02 28.46
N LEU A 56 -42.61 1.56 29.03
CA LEU A 56 -42.99 0.16 29.05
C LEU A 56 -44.39 0.07 28.43
N ILE A 57 -44.42 0.06 27.09
CA ILE A 57 -45.57 -0.45 26.35
C ILE A 57 -45.13 -1.82 25.85
N PRO A 58 -45.84 -2.90 26.19
CA PRO A 58 -45.51 -4.23 25.67
C PRO A 58 -45.94 -4.27 24.20
N CYS A 59 -44.97 -4.26 23.27
CA CYS A 59 -45.21 -4.71 21.89
C CYS A 59 -45.33 -6.25 21.92
N ALA A 60 -46.55 -6.70 21.69
CA ALA A 60 -46.85 -8.12 21.50
C ALA A 60 -46.24 -8.63 20.18
N SER A 61 -45.90 -9.93 20.22
CA SER A 61 -45.45 -10.77 19.12
C SER A 61 -44.06 -10.49 18.56
N ALA A 62 -43.02 -10.81 19.36
CA ALA A 62 -41.81 -11.35 18.80
C ALA A 62 -42.08 -12.80 18.37
N VAL A 63 -42.08 -13.03 17.06
CA VAL A 63 -41.95 -14.39 16.51
C VAL A 63 -40.58 -14.88 16.96
N THR A 64 -40.57 -15.79 17.93
CA THR A 64 -39.37 -16.49 18.33
C THR A 64 -38.85 -17.26 17.14
N ALA A 65 -37.69 -16.84 16.60
CA ALA A 65 -36.90 -17.69 15.76
C ALA A 65 -36.63 -19.02 16.53
N PRO A 66 -36.73 -20.15 15.89
CA PRO A 66 -36.44 -21.42 16.58
C PRO A 66 -34.99 -21.38 17.03
N GLU A 67 -34.80 -21.51 18.34
CA GLU A 67 -33.49 -21.76 18.95
C GLU A 67 -32.95 -23.05 18.33
N LEU A 68 -31.87 -22.92 17.54
CA LEU A 68 -31.06 -24.07 17.14
C LEU A 68 -30.43 -24.61 18.45
N GLU A 69 -30.86 -25.79 18.88
CA GLU A 69 -30.24 -26.56 19.93
C GLU A 69 -28.75 -26.79 19.55
N LEU A 70 -27.86 -26.00 20.12
CA LEU A 70 -26.44 -26.24 20.12
C LEU A 70 -26.16 -27.38 21.11
N GLU A 71 -25.96 -28.58 20.59
CA GLU A 71 -25.44 -29.70 21.40
C GLU A 71 -24.11 -29.24 22.04
N LYS A 72 -24.07 -29.33 23.36
CA LYS A 72 -22.93 -28.97 24.21
C LYS A 72 -21.78 -29.96 24.02
N GLY A 73 -20.81 -29.61 23.18
CA GLY A 73 -19.52 -30.29 23.13
C GLY A 73 -18.70 -30.00 24.42
N GLY A 74 -17.94 -30.96 24.89
CA GLY A 74 -17.14 -30.91 26.11
C GLY A 74 -16.03 -29.87 26.09
N PRO A 75 -15.37 -29.58 27.24
CA PRO A 75 -14.39 -28.51 27.41
C PRO A 75 -13.11 -28.80 26.63
N GLY A 76 -12.91 -28.14 25.49
CA GLY A 76 -11.70 -28.25 24.70
C GLY A 76 -11.88 -28.08 23.16
N SER A 77 -13.11 -28.10 22.64
CA SER A 77 -13.39 -27.92 21.22
C SER A 77 -14.39 -26.78 21.05
N THR A 78 -13.89 -25.63 20.72
CA THR A 78 -14.73 -24.43 20.52
C THR A 78 -15.47 -24.40 19.18
N TYR A 79 -15.28 -25.39 18.31
CA TYR A 79 -16.01 -25.55 17.06
C TYR A 79 -16.20 -27.06 16.80
N ALA A 80 -17.23 -27.64 17.43
CA ALA A 80 -17.61 -29.03 17.21
C ALA A 80 -18.09 -29.26 15.78
N ASP A 81 -17.95 -30.51 15.31
CA ASP A 81 -18.24 -31.12 14.02
C ASP A 81 -19.49 -30.67 13.21
N GLY A 82 -20.32 -29.80 13.77
CA GLY A 82 -21.44 -29.13 13.10
C GLY A 82 -21.08 -27.88 12.28
N ALA A 83 -19.84 -27.36 12.39
CA ALA A 83 -19.47 -26.09 11.75
C ALA A 83 -19.32 -26.18 10.21
N VAL A 84 -19.04 -27.36 9.66
CA VAL A 84 -18.92 -27.56 8.22
C VAL A 84 -20.03 -28.54 7.74
N ALA A 85 -21.27 -28.02 7.64
CA ALA A 85 -22.31 -28.77 6.97
C ALA A 85 -21.89 -29.01 5.51
N LYS A 86 -22.01 -30.25 5.05
CA LYS A 86 -21.86 -30.61 3.62
C LYS A 86 -22.93 -29.88 2.83
N VAL A 87 -22.53 -28.89 2.07
CA VAL A 87 -23.39 -28.14 1.17
C VAL A 87 -23.16 -28.70 -0.22
N PRO A 88 -24.21 -29.01 -1.02
CA PRO A 88 -24.08 -29.41 -2.41
C PRO A 88 -23.35 -28.35 -3.24
N VAL A 89 -22.63 -28.75 -4.30
CA VAL A 89 -21.82 -27.84 -5.12
C VAL A 89 -22.66 -26.70 -5.73
N ASP A 90 -23.89 -26.98 -6.10
CA ASP A 90 -24.87 -26.01 -6.64
C ASP A 90 -25.24 -24.89 -5.65
N ARG A 91 -24.94 -25.06 -4.35
CA ARG A 91 -25.21 -24.10 -3.29
C ARG A 91 -23.93 -23.47 -2.75
N ILE A 92 -22.80 -23.60 -3.43
CA ILE A 92 -21.57 -22.90 -3.15
C ILE A 92 -21.53 -21.59 -3.95
N ARG A 93 -21.07 -20.50 -3.33
CA ARG A 93 -20.84 -19.21 -3.99
C ARG A 93 -19.48 -18.69 -3.59
N ASN A 94 -18.56 -18.60 -4.55
CA ASN A 94 -17.25 -18.02 -4.34
C ASN A 94 -17.24 -16.62 -4.94
N PHE A 95 -17.02 -15.62 -4.13
CA PHE A 95 -17.04 -14.24 -4.56
C PHE A 95 -15.96 -13.41 -3.87
N SER A 96 -15.59 -12.33 -4.53
CA SER A 96 -14.65 -11.33 -4.03
C SER A 96 -15.34 -9.98 -3.90
N ILE A 97 -14.76 -9.07 -3.12
CA ILE A 97 -15.18 -7.68 -3.03
C ILE A 97 -14.11 -6.83 -3.69
N ILE A 98 -14.45 -6.17 -4.78
CA ILE A 98 -13.62 -5.23 -5.49
C ILE A 98 -14.09 -3.80 -5.22
N ALA A 99 -13.18 -2.92 -4.86
CA ALA A 99 -13.48 -1.55 -4.51
C ALA A 99 -12.26 -0.66 -4.67
N HIS A 100 -12.47 0.64 -4.81
CA HIS A 100 -11.42 1.62 -4.60
C HIS A 100 -11.08 1.74 -3.11
N ILE A 101 -9.90 2.30 -2.81
CA ILE A 101 -9.48 2.63 -1.43
C ILE A 101 -10.56 3.53 -0.80
N ASP A 102 -10.87 3.32 0.47
CA ASP A 102 -11.87 4.05 1.24
C ASP A 102 -13.33 3.93 0.78
N HIS A 103 -13.67 3.11 -0.21
CA HIS A 103 -15.08 2.86 -0.59
C HIS A 103 -15.84 1.97 0.41
N GLY A 104 -15.15 1.46 1.44
CA GLY A 104 -15.76 0.70 2.54
C GLY A 104 -15.83 -0.80 2.31
N LYS A 105 -14.86 -1.36 1.59
CA LYS A 105 -14.70 -2.80 1.33
C LYS A 105 -14.66 -3.64 2.61
N SER A 106 -13.70 -3.36 3.51
CA SER A 106 -13.50 -4.11 4.76
C SER A 106 -14.71 -3.96 5.70
N THR A 107 -15.32 -2.77 5.76
CA THR A 107 -16.55 -2.55 6.53
C THR A 107 -17.73 -3.37 6.01
N LEU A 108 -17.85 -3.53 4.68
CA LEU A 108 -18.89 -4.39 4.09
C LEU A 108 -18.62 -5.86 4.42
N ALA A 109 -17.37 -6.32 4.30
CA ALA A 109 -16.98 -7.69 4.66
C ALA A 109 -17.32 -7.99 6.12
N ASP A 110 -17.02 -7.08 7.05
CA ASP A 110 -17.37 -7.19 8.48
C ASP A 110 -18.88 -7.37 8.69
N GLN A 111 -19.71 -6.60 7.99
CA GLN A 111 -21.16 -6.70 8.09
C GLN A 111 -21.71 -8.02 7.52
N LEU A 112 -21.11 -8.54 6.44
CA LEU A 112 -21.47 -9.85 5.91
C LEU A 112 -21.16 -10.96 6.91
N LEU A 113 -19.98 -10.93 7.55
CA LEU A 113 -19.58 -11.88 8.60
C LEU A 113 -20.49 -11.81 9.82
N LEU A 114 -20.87 -10.62 10.24
CA LEU A 114 -21.75 -10.39 11.38
C LEU A 114 -23.18 -10.91 11.09
N LYS A 115 -23.74 -10.58 9.93
CA LYS A 115 -25.12 -10.95 9.54
C LYS A 115 -25.27 -12.44 9.29
N THR A 116 -24.25 -13.11 8.80
CA THR A 116 -24.24 -14.57 8.63
C THR A 116 -23.99 -15.32 9.95
N GLY A 117 -23.69 -14.59 11.04
CA GLY A 117 -23.36 -15.19 12.34
C GLY A 117 -22.05 -15.98 12.36
N THR A 118 -21.20 -15.77 11.35
CA THR A 118 -19.86 -16.40 11.25
C THR A 118 -18.96 -15.89 12.38
N VAL A 119 -19.09 -14.60 12.72
CA VAL A 119 -18.45 -13.97 13.86
C VAL A 119 -19.53 -13.47 14.81
N ALA A 120 -19.41 -13.80 16.11
CA ALA A 120 -20.37 -13.33 17.09
C ALA A 120 -20.19 -11.81 17.34
N ALA A 121 -21.29 -11.09 17.55
CA ALA A 121 -21.27 -9.64 17.76
C ALA A 121 -20.34 -9.18 18.90
N ARG A 122 -20.12 -10.02 19.91
CA ARG A 122 -19.20 -9.73 21.04
C ARG A 122 -17.72 -9.84 20.68
N ASP A 123 -17.41 -10.64 19.65
CA ASP A 123 -16.04 -10.95 19.21
C ASP A 123 -15.66 -10.13 17.96
N MET A 124 -16.62 -9.32 17.47
CA MET A 124 -16.42 -8.47 16.30
C MET A 124 -15.58 -7.25 16.64
N VAL A 125 -14.52 -7.06 15.87
CA VAL A 125 -13.63 -5.88 15.92
C VAL A 125 -13.72 -5.20 14.56
N GLU A 126 -13.56 -3.89 14.51
CA GLU A 126 -13.51 -3.16 13.23
C GLU A 126 -12.37 -3.71 12.37
N GLN A 127 -12.66 -3.93 11.08
CA GLN A 127 -11.72 -4.52 10.12
C GLN A 127 -11.23 -5.92 10.58
N PHE A 128 -12.20 -6.78 10.93
CA PHE A 128 -11.91 -8.11 11.46
C PHE A 128 -11.09 -8.98 10.51
N MET A 129 -11.30 -8.84 9.20
CA MET A 129 -10.55 -9.57 8.17
C MET A 129 -9.10 -9.08 8.05
N ASP A 130 -8.85 -7.81 8.35
CA ASP A 130 -7.51 -7.23 8.30
C ASP A 130 -6.71 -7.67 9.53
N SER A 131 -5.90 -8.73 9.35
CA SER A 131 -5.23 -9.42 10.46
C SER A 131 -3.99 -8.70 10.99
N ASN A 132 -3.38 -7.82 10.17
CA ASN A 132 -2.18 -7.08 10.50
C ASN A 132 -2.51 -5.70 11.10
N GLU A 133 -1.74 -5.26 12.10
CA GLU A 133 -1.87 -3.92 12.67
C GLU A 133 -1.64 -2.82 11.64
N ILE A 134 -0.71 -3.03 10.72
CA ILE A 134 -0.39 -2.10 9.63
C ILE A 134 -1.59 -1.90 8.70
N GLU A 135 -2.33 -2.97 8.39
CA GLU A 135 -3.56 -2.91 7.59
C GLU A 135 -4.61 -2.02 8.25
N ARG A 136 -4.82 -2.18 9.56
CA ARG A 136 -5.79 -1.41 10.34
C ARG A 136 -5.39 0.05 10.51
N GLU A 137 -4.10 0.33 10.77
CA GLU A 137 -3.61 1.70 10.90
C GLU A 137 -3.70 2.49 9.60
N ARG A 138 -3.40 1.84 8.47
CA ARG A 138 -3.43 2.46 7.13
C ARG A 138 -4.81 2.42 6.48
N GLY A 139 -5.76 1.63 7.03
CA GLY A 139 -7.10 1.45 6.46
C GLY A 139 -7.13 0.74 5.11
N ILE A 140 -6.11 -0.06 4.80
CA ILE A 140 -5.97 -0.77 3.53
C ILE A 140 -5.76 -2.27 3.77
N THR A 141 -6.43 -3.11 3.02
CA THR A 141 -6.13 -4.55 2.98
C THR A 141 -4.87 -4.78 2.17
N ILE A 142 -3.87 -5.41 2.76
CA ILE A 142 -2.57 -5.71 2.16
C ILE A 142 -2.55 -7.16 1.69
N LYS A 143 -3.00 -8.09 2.54
CA LYS A 143 -2.96 -9.52 2.29
C LYS A 143 -4.35 -10.07 1.99
N LEU A 144 -4.39 -11.02 1.08
CA LEU A 144 -5.58 -11.78 0.75
C LEU A 144 -6.04 -12.58 1.97
N ASN A 145 -7.32 -12.46 2.32
CA ASN A 145 -7.96 -13.21 3.39
C ASN A 145 -9.20 -13.91 2.87
N THR A 146 -9.44 -15.14 3.33
CA THR A 146 -10.61 -15.91 2.95
C THR A 146 -11.49 -16.21 4.14
N ALA A 147 -12.81 -16.17 3.96
CA ALA A 147 -13.77 -16.51 4.98
C ALA A 147 -14.94 -17.32 4.40
N ARG A 148 -15.19 -18.49 4.98
CA ARG A 148 -16.38 -19.30 4.66
C ARG A 148 -17.51 -18.93 5.59
N MET A 149 -18.62 -18.49 5.01
CA MET A 149 -19.85 -18.10 5.70
C MET A 149 -20.95 -19.11 5.39
N LYS A 150 -21.91 -19.27 6.30
CA LYS A 150 -23.13 -20.03 6.10
C LYS A 150 -24.29 -19.05 6.06
N TYR A 151 -25.10 -19.14 5.02
CA TYR A 151 -26.26 -18.30 4.87
C TYR A 151 -27.49 -19.12 4.51
N ARG A 152 -28.57 -18.92 5.26
CA ARG A 152 -29.87 -19.50 4.91
C ARG A 152 -30.66 -18.45 4.14
N SER A 153 -30.84 -18.70 2.84
CA SER A 153 -31.60 -17.83 1.96
C SER A 153 -33.04 -17.71 2.45
N ARG A 154 -33.58 -16.52 2.45
CA ARG A 154 -35.00 -16.24 2.79
C ARG A 154 -35.96 -16.66 1.69
N ARG A 155 -35.47 -16.82 0.47
CA ARG A 155 -36.23 -17.09 -0.72
C ARG A 155 -36.64 -18.55 -0.82
N ASP A 156 -35.71 -19.46 -0.63
CA ASP A 156 -35.90 -20.92 -0.74
C ASP A 156 -35.77 -21.65 0.60
N GLY A 157 -35.27 -20.98 1.64
CA GLY A 157 -35.06 -21.56 2.95
C GLY A 157 -33.86 -22.49 3.04
N GLU A 158 -33.09 -22.62 1.95
CA GLU A 158 -31.96 -23.54 1.85
C GLU A 158 -30.65 -22.94 2.39
N LEU A 159 -29.73 -23.83 2.77
CA LEU A 159 -28.42 -23.43 3.31
C LEU A 159 -27.40 -23.33 2.18
N TYR A 160 -26.76 -22.18 2.07
CA TYR A 160 -25.68 -21.88 1.13
C TYR A 160 -24.35 -21.75 1.87
N ALA A 161 -23.26 -22.14 1.20
CA ALA A 161 -21.88 -21.84 1.61
C ALA A 161 -21.37 -20.67 0.76
N LEU A 162 -21.10 -19.55 1.41
CA LEU A 162 -20.57 -18.35 0.80
C LEU A 162 -19.09 -18.24 1.15
N ASN A 163 -18.21 -18.32 0.17
CA ASN A 163 -16.78 -18.15 0.36
C ASN A 163 -16.39 -16.76 -0.10
N LEU A 164 -16.10 -15.88 0.84
CA LEU A 164 -15.55 -14.56 0.57
C LEU A 164 -14.04 -14.69 0.42
N ILE A 165 -13.50 -14.16 -0.67
CA ILE A 165 -12.06 -13.98 -0.90
C ILE A 165 -11.83 -12.48 -0.93
N ASP A 166 -11.29 -11.91 0.17
CA ASP A 166 -11.07 -10.48 0.29
C ASP A 166 -9.80 -10.07 -0.45
N THR A 167 -9.87 -9.00 -1.24
CA THR A 167 -8.79 -8.55 -2.12
C THR A 167 -8.21 -7.23 -1.65
N PRO A 168 -6.89 -6.99 -1.84
CA PRO A 168 -6.34 -5.65 -1.71
C PRO A 168 -7.03 -4.65 -2.64
N GLY A 169 -7.08 -3.38 -2.22
CA GLY A 169 -7.68 -2.30 -3.02
C GLY A 169 -6.68 -1.40 -3.74
N HIS A 170 -5.37 -1.57 -3.53
CA HIS A 170 -4.33 -0.66 -4.04
C HIS A 170 -3.69 -1.18 -5.34
N VAL A 171 -3.24 -0.25 -6.21
CA VAL A 171 -2.62 -0.56 -7.51
C VAL A 171 -1.39 -1.46 -7.37
N ASP A 172 -0.55 -1.26 -6.34
CA ASP A 172 0.65 -2.07 -6.13
C ASP A 172 0.33 -3.56 -5.95
N PHE A 173 -0.89 -3.90 -5.52
CA PHE A 173 -1.35 -5.26 -5.27
C PHE A 173 -2.25 -5.84 -6.37
N THR A 174 -2.27 -5.24 -7.56
CA THR A 174 -3.09 -5.70 -8.71
C THR A 174 -2.89 -7.20 -9.01
N TYR A 175 -1.69 -7.69 -8.77
CA TYR A 175 -1.38 -9.12 -8.94
C TYR A 175 -2.13 -10.02 -7.95
N GLU A 176 -2.23 -9.63 -6.69
CA GLU A 176 -2.99 -10.38 -5.69
C GLU A 176 -4.50 -10.34 -5.99
N VAL A 177 -4.97 -9.18 -6.48
CA VAL A 177 -6.35 -9.04 -6.99
C VAL A 177 -6.62 -10.02 -8.13
N SER A 178 -5.77 -10.10 -9.14
CA SER A 178 -5.91 -11.02 -10.26
C SER A 178 -5.97 -12.48 -9.81
N ARG A 179 -5.15 -12.87 -8.84
CA ARG A 179 -5.14 -14.24 -8.28
C ARG A 179 -6.44 -14.59 -7.56
N SER A 180 -6.90 -13.67 -6.72
CA SER A 180 -8.14 -13.88 -5.95
C SER A 180 -9.36 -13.97 -6.87
N LEU A 181 -9.42 -13.10 -7.89
CA LEU A 181 -10.49 -13.13 -8.88
C LEU A 181 -10.53 -14.45 -9.66
N ALA A 182 -9.39 -15.00 -10.06
CA ALA A 182 -9.33 -16.30 -10.72
C ALA A 182 -9.86 -17.46 -9.86
N ALA A 183 -9.94 -17.29 -8.54
CA ALA A 183 -10.53 -18.27 -7.62
C ALA A 183 -12.02 -18.03 -7.34
N CYS A 184 -12.65 -17.02 -7.94
CA CYS A 184 -14.06 -16.65 -7.74
C CYS A 184 -14.92 -16.99 -8.96
N GLU A 185 -16.24 -17.00 -8.77
CA GLU A 185 -17.25 -17.01 -9.83
C GLU A 185 -18.02 -15.69 -9.91
N GLY A 186 -17.91 -14.81 -8.89
CA GLY A 186 -18.52 -13.50 -8.89
C GLY A 186 -17.74 -12.46 -8.12
N ALA A 187 -18.06 -11.20 -8.36
CA ALA A 187 -17.44 -10.07 -7.67
C ALA A 187 -18.49 -9.04 -7.26
N LEU A 188 -18.42 -8.54 -6.03
CA LEU A 188 -19.16 -7.37 -5.59
C LEU A 188 -18.36 -6.11 -5.91
N LEU A 189 -18.87 -5.28 -6.80
CA LEU A 189 -18.29 -3.98 -7.13
C LEU A 189 -18.82 -2.92 -6.18
N VAL A 190 -18.05 -2.53 -5.20
CA VAL A 190 -18.44 -1.51 -4.20
C VAL A 190 -18.00 -0.13 -4.67
N VAL A 191 -18.97 0.76 -4.85
CA VAL A 191 -18.76 2.15 -5.26
C VAL A 191 -19.32 3.08 -4.19
N ASP A 192 -18.54 4.09 -3.80
CA ASP A 192 -18.99 5.13 -2.88
C ASP A 192 -20.01 6.05 -3.58
N ALA A 193 -21.21 6.19 -2.99
CA ALA A 193 -22.28 7.03 -3.52
C ALA A 193 -21.95 8.53 -3.54
N SER A 194 -20.90 8.98 -2.85
CA SER A 194 -20.43 10.37 -2.84
C SER A 194 -19.30 10.62 -3.85
N GLN A 195 -18.37 9.68 -3.99
CA GLN A 195 -17.20 9.83 -4.83
C GLN A 195 -17.45 9.34 -6.28
N GLY A 196 -18.20 8.23 -6.46
CA GLY A 196 -18.50 7.64 -7.76
C GLY A 196 -17.39 6.71 -8.28
N VAL A 197 -17.32 6.55 -9.61
CA VAL A 197 -16.38 5.63 -10.27
C VAL A 197 -14.97 6.24 -10.32
N GLU A 198 -13.97 5.48 -9.87
CA GLU A 198 -12.56 5.88 -9.84
C GLU A 198 -11.68 4.98 -10.73
N ALA A 199 -10.41 5.36 -11.00
CA ALA A 199 -9.54 4.60 -11.90
C ALA A 199 -9.32 3.14 -11.48
N GLN A 200 -9.08 2.90 -10.20
CA GLN A 200 -8.93 1.54 -9.66
C GLN A 200 -10.21 0.71 -9.76
N THR A 201 -11.38 1.36 -9.67
CA THR A 201 -12.66 0.69 -9.89
C THR A 201 -12.72 0.11 -11.29
N LEU A 202 -12.34 0.90 -12.29
CA LEU A 202 -12.31 0.48 -13.70
C LEU A 202 -11.34 -0.68 -13.91
N ALA A 203 -10.11 -0.55 -13.41
CA ALA A 203 -9.09 -1.58 -13.53
C ALA A 203 -9.53 -2.93 -12.93
N ASN A 204 -10.07 -2.88 -11.71
CA ASN A 204 -10.54 -4.09 -11.03
C ASN A 204 -11.74 -4.74 -11.74
N VAL A 205 -12.64 -3.93 -12.32
CA VAL A 205 -13.74 -4.45 -13.13
C VAL A 205 -13.22 -5.12 -14.40
N TRP A 206 -12.24 -4.54 -15.09
CA TRP A 206 -11.65 -5.18 -16.26
C TRP A 206 -11.00 -6.52 -15.90
N LEU A 207 -10.26 -6.60 -14.79
CA LEU A 207 -9.71 -7.87 -14.31
C LEU A 207 -10.80 -8.90 -13.97
N ALA A 208 -11.93 -8.46 -13.40
CA ALA A 208 -13.05 -9.36 -13.13
C ALA A 208 -13.68 -9.89 -14.43
N LEU A 209 -13.85 -9.02 -15.44
CA LEU A 209 -14.38 -9.41 -16.76
C LEU A 209 -13.41 -10.31 -17.53
N GLU A 210 -12.10 -10.08 -17.45
CA GLU A 210 -11.09 -10.97 -18.04
C GLU A 210 -11.13 -12.39 -17.45
N ASN A 211 -11.62 -12.55 -16.22
CA ASN A 211 -11.81 -13.84 -15.55
C ASN A 211 -13.26 -14.37 -15.67
N ASP A 212 -14.08 -13.80 -16.56
CA ASP A 212 -15.48 -14.20 -16.78
C ASP A 212 -16.35 -14.19 -15.50
N LEU A 213 -16.11 -13.25 -14.57
CA LEU A 213 -16.87 -13.15 -13.32
C LEU A 213 -18.17 -12.38 -13.51
N GLU A 214 -19.22 -12.83 -12.80
CA GLU A 214 -20.45 -12.06 -12.64
C GLU A 214 -20.21 -10.87 -11.69
N VAL A 215 -20.35 -9.65 -12.19
CA VAL A 215 -20.10 -8.42 -11.42
C VAL A 215 -21.43 -7.86 -10.92
N ILE A 216 -21.56 -7.73 -9.59
CA ILE A 216 -22.75 -7.20 -8.92
C ILE A 216 -22.42 -5.80 -8.39
N PRO A 217 -22.98 -4.72 -8.95
CA PRO A 217 -22.74 -3.36 -8.47
C PRO A 217 -23.48 -3.10 -7.15
N VAL A 218 -22.75 -2.49 -6.20
CA VAL A 218 -23.20 -2.12 -4.86
C VAL A 218 -22.82 -0.68 -4.58
N LEU A 219 -23.81 0.19 -4.33
CA LEU A 219 -23.61 1.56 -3.90
C LEU A 219 -23.51 1.61 -2.38
N ASN A 220 -22.35 1.95 -1.87
CA ASN A 220 -22.09 2.09 -0.43
C ASN A 220 -22.14 3.56 0.02
N LYS A 221 -22.18 3.75 1.33
CA LYS A 221 -22.20 5.06 2.00
C LYS A 221 -23.38 5.95 1.63
N ILE A 222 -24.55 5.37 1.36
CA ILE A 222 -25.78 6.12 1.05
C ILE A 222 -26.26 7.00 2.20
N ASP A 223 -25.72 6.82 3.40
CA ASP A 223 -26.01 7.59 4.62
C ASP A 223 -25.29 8.94 4.68
N LEU A 224 -24.31 9.19 3.80
CA LEU A 224 -23.56 10.45 3.79
C LEU A 224 -24.40 11.60 3.20
N PRO A 225 -24.29 12.84 3.74
CA PRO A 225 -25.03 13.98 3.23
C PRO A 225 -24.72 14.36 1.78
N GLY A 226 -23.54 13.98 1.30
CA GLY A 226 -23.07 14.21 -0.08
C GLY A 226 -23.34 13.06 -1.04
N ALA A 227 -24.04 12.00 -0.61
CA ALA A 227 -24.35 10.87 -1.46
C ALA A 227 -25.35 11.25 -2.55
N ASP A 228 -25.01 10.94 -3.81
CA ASP A 228 -25.90 11.09 -4.97
C ASP A 228 -25.97 9.76 -5.74
N PRO A 229 -26.82 8.84 -5.29
CA PRO A 229 -26.97 7.53 -5.89
C PRO A 229 -27.34 7.57 -7.38
N GLU A 230 -28.23 8.49 -7.79
CA GLU A 230 -28.71 8.55 -9.16
C GLU A 230 -27.62 9.03 -10.15
N ARG A 231 -26.71 9.89 -9.70
CA ARG A 231 -25.56 10.29 -10.47
C ARG A 231 -24.60 9.12 -10.66
N VAL A 232 -24.29 8.42 -9.56
CA VAL A 232 -23.31 7.31 -9.60
C VAL A 232 -23.85 6.11 -10.37
N ILE A 233 -25.15 5.84 -10.34
CA ILE A 233 -25.79 4.82 -11.19
C ILE A 233 -25.51 5.11 -12.67
N ARG A 234 -25.77 6.35 -13.11
CA ARG A 234 -25.50 6.75 -14.49
C ARG A 234 -24.01 6.64 -14.84
N GLU A 235 -23.13 7.04 -13.90
CA GLU A 235 -21.67 6.86 -14.11
C GLU A 235 -21.29 5.39 -14.32
N ILE A 236 -21.88 4.45 -13.56
CA ILE A 236 -21.61 3.01 -13.71
C ILE A 236 -22.14 2.48 -15.05
N GLU A 237 -23.36 2.86 -15.43
CA GLU A 237 -23.97 2.47 -16.70
C GLU A 237 -23.21 3.02 -17.91
N ASP A 238 -22.86 4.33 -17.88
CA ASP A 238 -22.22 5.01 -19.02
C ASP A 238 -20.75 4.62 -19.19
N ILE A 239 -20.01 4.43 -18.07
CA ILE A 239 -18.56 4.21 -18.10
C ILE A 239 -18.22 2.73 -18.16
N ILE A 240 -18.89 1.91 -17.34
CA ILE A 240 -18.58 0.47 -17.20
C ILE A 240 -19.48 -0.36 -18.12
N GLY A 241 -20.70 0.10 -18.36
CA GLY A 241 -21.69 -0.63 -19.19
C GLY A 241 -22.43 -1.72 -18.45
N LEU A 242 -22.42 -1.71 -17.09
CA LEU A 242 -23.16 -2.66 -16.27
C LEU A 242 -24.64 -2.25 -16.15
N ASP A 243 -25.55 -3.23 -16.19
CA ASP A 243 -26.98 -3.00 -15.92
C ASP A 243 -27.20 -2.69 -14.42
N CYS A 244 -27.57 -1.47 -14.13
CA CYS A 244 -27.84 -0.98 -12.78
C CYS A 244 -29.32 -0.94 -12.40
N SER A 245 -30.23 -1.55 -13.21
CA SER A 245 -31.68 -1.56 -12.93
C SER A 245 -32.04 -2.11 -11.54
N ASN A 246 -31.22 -3.05 -11.02
CA ASN A 246 -31.36 -3.67 -9.71
C ASN A 246 -30.10 -3.46 -8.83
N ILE A 247 -29.55 -2.24 -8.84
CA ILE A 247 -28.36 -1.92 -8.03
C ILE A 247 -28.68 -1.96 -6.53
N LEU A 248 -27.76 -2.52 -5.76
CA LEU A 248 -27.88 -2.61 -4.30
C LEU A 248 -27.45 -1.30 -3.65
N ARG A 249 -28.31 -0.74 -2.81
CA ARG A 249 -28.04 0.51 -2.06
C ARG A 249 -27.75 0.15 -0.61
N VAL A 250 -26.51 0.39 -0.18
CA VAL A 250 -25.98 -0.12 1.09
C VAL A 250 -25.36 1.01 1.91
N SER A 251 -25.54 0.95 3.22
CA SER A 251 -24.65 1.60 4.17
C SER A 251 -24.01 0.53 5.04
N ALA A 252 -22.78 0.15 4.72
CA ALA A 252 -22.05 -0.84 5.50
C ALA A 252 -21.90 -0.39 6.96
N LYS A 253 -21.65 0.89 7.21
CA LYS A 253 -21.52 1.46 8.55
C LYS A 253 -22.81 1.34 9.37
N MET A 254 -23.96 1.55 8.76
CA MET A 254 -25.28 1.51 9.43
C MET A 254 -25.94 0.13 9.36
N GLY A 255 -25.34 -0.83 8.62
CA GLY A 255 -25.90 -2.17 8.41
C GLY A 255 -27.15 -2.20 7.55
N ILE A 256 -27.35 -1.19 6.68
CA ILE A 256 -28.51 -1.07 5.78
C ILE A 256 -28.19 -1.81 4.47
N GLY A 257 -29.14 -2.57 3.91
CA GLY A 257 -29.00 -3.24 2.62
C GLY A 257 -28.11 -4.50 2.61
N ILE A 258 -27.65 -4.96 3.77
CA ILE A 258 -26.71 -6.10 3.87
C ILE A 258 -27.41 -7.43 3.54
N GLU A 259 -28.65 -7.59 3.99
CA GLU A 259 -29.41 -8.84 3.73
C GLU A 259 -29.79 -8.96 2.25
N GLU A 260 -30.14 -7.85 1.62
CA GLU A 260 -30.39 -7.77 0.18
C GLU A 260 -29.13 -8.11 -0.62
N THR A 261 -27.97 -7.72 -0.11
CA THR A 261 -26.67 -8.07 -0.71
C THR A 261 -26.40 -9.57 -0.61
N LEU A 262 -26.67 -10.20 0.54
CA LEU A 262 -26.55 -11.67 0.70
C LEU A 262 -27.49 -12.44 -0.22
N GLU A 263 -28.74 -12.00 -0.37
CA GLU A 263 -29.69 -12.64 -1.31
C GLU A 263 -29.24 -12.44 -2.77
N ALA A 264 -28.72 -11.27 -3.13
CA ALA A 264 -28.19 -11.02 -4.48
C ALA A 264 -26.97 -11.89 -4.80
N ILE A 265 -26.09 -12.15 -3.84
CA ILE A 265 -24.96 -13.11 -4.00
C ILE A 265 -25.49 -14.50 -4.30
N VAL A 266 -26.47 -14.97 -3.54
CA VAL A 266 -27.07 -16.31 -3.74
C VAL A 266 -27.74 -16.42 -5.11
N GLU A 267 -28.42 -15.37 -5.56
CA GLU A 267 -29.21 -15.36 -6.80
C GLU A 267 -28.36 -15.19 -8.06
N ARG A 268 -27.40 -14.22 -8.04
CA ARG A 268 -26.68 -13.79 -9.24
C ARG A 268 -25.35 -14.50 -9.44
N VAL A 269 -24.59 -14.75 -8.36
CA VAL A 269 -23.31 -15.45 -8.49
C VAL A 269 -23.55 -16.89 -8.93
N PRO A 270 -22.96 -17.36 -10.04
CA PRO A 270 -23.14 -18.75 -10.51
C PRO A 270 -22.49 -19.75 -9.53
N ALA A 271 -23.00 -20.94 -9.50
CA ALA A 271 -22.40 -22.04 -8.78
C ALA A 271 -21.17 -22.59 -9.53
N PRO A 272 -20.16 -23.12 -8.84
CA PRO A 272 -19.05 -23.82 -9.48
C PRO A 272 -19.54 -24.99 -10.31
N GLN A 273 -18.82 -25.31 -11.38
CA GLN A 273 -19.16 -26.51 -12.20
C GLN A 273 -18.88 -27.77 -11.39
N ASN A 274 -19.80 -28.72 -11.43
CA ASN A 274 -19.66 -29.99 -10.69
C ASN A 274 -18.87 -31.03 -11.50
N THR A 275 -17.58 -31.11 -11.28
CA THR A 275 -16.61 -32.03 -11.87
C THR A 275 -16.03 -33.00 -10.83
N THR A 276 -16.78 -33.32 -9.77
CA THR A 276 -16.31 -34.16 -8.63
C THR A 276 -15.82 -35.54 -9.05
N GLY A 277 -16.25 -36.04 -10.20
CA GLY A 277 -15.84 -37.35 -10.75
C GLY A 277 -14.51 -37.36 -11.48
N ASP A 278 -13.93 -36.20 -11.78
CA ASP A 278 -12.72 -36.06 -12.57
C ASP A 278 -11.45 -36.18 -11.72
N ALA A 279 -10.29 -36.19 -12.37
CA ALA A 279 -9.02 -36.15 -11.69
C ALA A 279 -8.86 -34.81 -10.94
N LEU A 280 -8.27 -34.85 -9.73
CA LEU A 280 -8.05 -33.66 -8.92
C LEU A 280 -7.22 -32.62 -9.69
N ARG A 281 -7.77 -31.42 -9.81
CA ARG A 281 -7.06 -30.19 -10.13
C ARG A 281 -7.44 -29.12 -9.13
N ALA A 282 -6.50 -28.68 -8.33
CA ALA A 282 -6.70 -27.60 -7.38
C ALA A 282 -5.70 -26.48 -7.64
N LEU A 283 -6.17 -25.25 -7.66
CA LEU A 283 -5.38 -24.05 -7.92
C LEU A 283 -4.93 -23.43 -6.61
N ILE A 284 -3.62 -23.28 -6.42
CA ILE A 284 -3.07 -22.53 -5.30
C ILE A 284 -3.15 -21.04 -5.64
N PHE A 285 -3.92 -20.25 -4.89
CA PHE A 285 -4.03 -18.81 -5.11
C PHE A 285 -3.30 -17.99 -4.05
N ASP A 286 -3.00 -18.56 -2.87
CA ASP A 286 -2.17 -17.93 -1.83
C ASP A 286 -1.38 -18.96 -1.03
N SER A 287 -0.30 -18.54 -0.38
CA SER A 287 0.47 -19.37 0.54
C SER A 287 1.12 -18.52 1.63
N TYR A 288 1.28 -19.10 2.81
CA TYR A 288 2.00 -18.47 3.91
C TYR A 288 2.74 -19.52 4.74
N TYR A 289 3.74 -19.09 5.45
CA TYR A 289 4.54 -19.95 6.31
C TYR A 289 4.02 -19.94 7.75
N ASP A 290 3.80 -21.13 8.28
CA ASP A 290 3.44 -21.36 9.68
C ASP A 290 4.62 -22.12 10.33
N PRO A 291 5.22 -21.61 11.46
CA PRO A 291 6.38 -22.25 12.09
C PRO A 291 6.16 -23.71 12.51
N TYR A 292 4.92 -24.10 12.76
CA TYR A 292 4.56 -25.43 13.24
C TYR A 292 4.11 -26.37 12.12
N ARG A 293 3.50 -25.83 11.07
CA ARG A 293 2.89 -26.61 9.95
C ARG A 293 3.71 -26.57 8.66
N GLY A 294 4.72 -25.70 8.60
CA GLY A 294 5.44 -25.39 7.37
C GLY A 294 4.62 -24.49 6.44
N VAL A 295 4.77 -24.64 5.13
CA VAL A 295 4.00 -23.87 4.17
C VAL A 295 2.55 -24.34 4.15
N VAL A 296 1.63 -23.43 4.42
CA VAL A 296 0.18 -23.62 4.31
C VAL A 296 -0.27 -22.95 3.02
N CYS A 297 -0.85 -23.75 2.10
CA CYS A 297 -1.36 -23.23 0.84
C CYS A 297 -2.87 -23.05 0.92
N GLN A 298 -3.36 -21.90 0.51
CA GLN A 298 -4.77 -21.66 0.25
C GLN A 298 -5.06 -22.05 -1.20
N PHE A 299 -6.10 -22.84 -1.41
CA PHE A 299 -6.41 -23.39 -2.71
C PHE A 299 -7.90 -23.53 -2.95
N LYS A 300 -8.28 -23.54 -4.21
CA LYS A 300 -9.63 -23.88 -4.67
C LYS A 300 -9.58 -25.20 -5.42
N VAL A 301 -10.47 -26.10 -5.09
CA VAL A 301 -10.67 -27.35 -5.86
C VAL A 301 -11.46 -27.01 -7.11
N MET A 302 -10.80 -27.05 -8.26
CA MET A 302 -11.47 -26.83 -9.55
C MET A 302 -12.18 -28.08 -10.02
N ASP A 303 -11.50 -29.24 -9.95
CA ASP A 303 -12.05 -30.55 -10.35
C ASP A 303 -11.72 -31.62 -9.32
N GLY A 304 -12.57 -32.63 -9.24
CA GLY A 304 -12.35 -33.80 -8.39
C GLY A 304 -12.60 -33.52 -6.90
N LYS A 305 -11.82 -34.17 -6.07
CA LYS A 305 -11.87 -34.07 -4.61
C LYS A 305 -10.49 -34.33 -4.00
N VAL A 306 -10.23 -33.81 -2.82
CA VAL A 306 -9.02 -34.06 -2.05
C VAL A 306 -9.37 -34.46 -0.63
N SER A 307 -8.68 -35.46 -0.10
CA SER A 307 -8.92 -35.99 1.25
C SER A 307 -7.63 -35.95 2.08
N ARG A 308 -7.79 -35.83 3.40
CA ARG A 308 -6.67 -35.91 4.34
C ARG A 308 -5.95 -37.26 4.18
N GLY A 309 -4.62 -37.24 4.17
CA GLY A 309 -3.77 -38.41 3.96
C GLY A 309 -3.51 -38.75 2.50
N ASP A 310 -4.14 -38.07 1.54
CA ASP A 310 -3.82 -38.26 0.12
C ASP A 310 -2.38 -37.79 -0.17
N VAL A 311 -1.74 -38.47 -1.13
CA VAL A 311 -0.46 -38.00 -1.67
C VAL A 311 -0.74 -37.15 -2.90
N VAL A 312 -0.41 -35.90 -2.80
CA VAL A 312 -0.57 -34.90 -3.88
C VAL A 312 0.76 -34.61 -4.55
N GLN A 313 0.69 -34.19 -5.78
CA GLN A 313 1.83 -33.75 -6.58
C GLN A 313 1.61 -32.31 -7.04
N MET A 314 2.63 -31.47 -6.85
CA MET A 314 2.70 -30.14 -7.44
C MET A 314 3.08 -30.27 -8.90
N MET A 315 2.27 -29.81 -9.83
CA MET A 315 2.49 -30.08 -11.27
C MET A 315 3.70 -29.33 -11.84
N ASN A 316 4.00 -28.13 -11.31
CA ASN A 316 5.14 -27.32 -11.79
C ASN A 316 6.48 -27.89 -11.32
N THR A 317 6.60 -28.22 -10.04
CA THR A 317 7.86 -28.72 -9.45
C THR A 317 8.00 -30.24 -9.53
N GLY A 318 6.91 -30.97 -9.78
CA GLY A 318 6.87 -32.42 -9.79
C GLY A 318 7.03 -33.06 -8.41
N LYS A 319 7.14 -32.29 -7.33
CA LYS A 319 7.34 -32.78 -5.96
C LYS A 319 6.06 -33.35 -5.39
N GLU A 320 6.20 -34.38 -4.59
CA GLU A 320 5.10 -35.11 -3.98
C GLU A 320 5.08 -34.87 -2.48
N TYR A 321 3.88 -34.65 -1.94
CA TYR A 321 3.66 -34.41 -0.51
C TYR A 321 2.44 -35.20 -0.03
N GLN A 322 2.53 -35.70 1.20
CA GLN A 322 1.38 -36.30 1.87
C GLN A 322 0.66 -35.18 2.65
N LEU A 323 -0.65 -35.11 2.49
CA LEU A 323 -1.48 -34.13 3.19
C LEU A 323 -1.69 -34.54 4.65
N ASP A 324 -1.13 -33.77 5.56
CA ASP A 324 -1.32 -33.94 7.00
C ASP A 324 -2.63 -33.32 7.48
N GLU A 325 -2.93 -32.13 6.95
CA GLU A 325 -4.10 -31.34 7.32
C GLU A 325 -4.72 -30.68 6.09
N ILE A 326 -6.04 -30.76 6.01
CA ILE A 326 -6.86 -29.97 5.08
C ILE A 326 -8.02 -29.35 5.86
N GLY A 327 -8.50 -28.21 5.41
CA GLY A 327 -9.58 -27.53 6.10
C GLY A 327 -10.12 -26.32 5.36
N VAL A 328 -11.03 -25.62 6.03
CA VAL A 328 -11.63 -24.37 5.57
C VAL A 328 -11.36 -23.25 6.58
N LEU A 329 -11.46 -22.02 6.13
CA LEU A 329 -11.30 -20.81 6.94
C LEU A 329 -12.68 -20.23 7.27
N ALA A 330 -13.16 -20.38 8.52
CA ALA A 330 -14.50 -19.96 8.92
C ALA A 330 -14.56 -19.30 10.30
N PRO A 331 -14.14 -18.05 10.50
CA PRO A 331 -12.96 -17.33 10.02
C PRO A 331 -11.64 -17.96 10.47
N HIS A 332 -11.67 -18.80 11.51
CA HIS A 332 -10.52 -19.58 11.96
C HIS A 332 -10.38 -20.88 11.16
N LYS A 333 -9.19 -21.47 11.20
CA LYS A 333 -8.92 -22.76 10.55
C LYS A 333 -9.78 -23.86 11.16
N VAL A 334 -10.61 -24.50 10.33
CA VAL A 334 -11.43 -25.66 10.70
C VAL A 334 -11.02 -26.84 9.86
N GLN A 335 -10.52 -27.90 10.49
CA GLN A 335 -10.11 -29.12 9.80
C GLN A 335 -11.33 -29.87 9.25
N VAL A 336 -11.18 -30.41 8.05
CA VAL A 336 -12.17 -31.27 7.41
C VAL A 336 -11.47 -32.50 6.83
N ASP A 337 -12.24 -33.60 6.63
CA ASP A 337 -11.66 -34.82 6.08
C ASP A 337 -11.56 -34.81 4.56
N THR A 338 -12.45 -34.10 3.87
CA THR A 338 -12.50 -34.08 2.40
C THR A 338 -13.03 -32.72 1.93
N LEU A 339 -12.40 -32.17 0.90
CA LEU A 339 -12.89 -31.01 0.14
C LEU A 339 -13.29 -31.50 -1.28
N TYR A 340 -14.40 -30.96 -1.76
CA TYR A 340 -14.97 -31.28 -3.06
C TYR A 340 -14.78 -30.12 -4.04
N CYS A 341 -15.06 -30.44 -5.32
CA CYS A 341 -15.08 -29.46 -6.38
C CYS A 341 -15.87 -28.18 -5.99
N GLY A 342 -15.32 -27.00 -6.30
CA GLY A 342 -15.89 -25.69 -5.97
C GLY A 342 -15.59 -25.21 -4.56
N GLU A 343 -15.07 -26.03 -3.66
CA GLU A 343 -14.73 -25.60 -2.30
C GLU A 343 -13.38 -24.90 -2.23
N VAL A 344 -13.34 -23.85 -1.43
CA VAL A 344 -12.11 -23.09 -1.08
C VAL A 344 -11.64 -23.55 0.29
N GLY A 345 -10.35 -23.82 0.43
CA GLY A 345 -9.79 -24.29 1.68
C GLY A 345 -8.27 -24.11 1.77
N TYR A 346 -7.68 -24.71 2.79
CA TYR A 346 -6.24 -24.74 2.98
C TYR A 346 -5.71 -26.17 3.10
N LEU A 347 -4.46 -26.37 2.72
CA LEU A 347 -3.71 -27.59 2.93
C LEU A 347 -2.39 -27.32 3.64
N ALA A 348 -1.98 -28.26 4.49
CA ALA A 348 -0.66 -28.31 5.09
C ALA A 348 -0.07 -29.72 4.91
N ALA A 349 1.18 -29.78 4.44
CA ALA A 349 1.88 -31.00 4.10
C ALA A 349 3.37 -30.95 4.49
N GLN A 350 3.72 -30.23 5.55
CA GLN A 350 5.09 -30.03 6.05
C GLN A 350 6.08 -29.59 4.97
N ILE A 351 5.62 -28.80 4.02
CA ILE A 351 6.45 -28.25 2.94
C ILE A 351 7.42 -27.25 3.58
N LYS A 352 8.72 -27.46 3.41
CA LYS A 352 9.75 -26.63 4.04
C LYS A 352 10.15 -25.42 3.20
N SER A 353 9.97 -25.50 1.89
CA SER A 353 10.35 -24.45 0.95
C SER A 353 9.14 -23.96 0.17
N VAL A 354 8.91 -22.66 0.16
CA VAL A 354 7.84 -22.03 -0.63
C VAL A 354 8.07 -22.19 -2.13
N GLN A 355 9.33 -22.32 -2.55
CA GLN A 355 9.64 -22.58 -3.95
C GLN A 355 9.05 -23.90 -4.46
N ASP A 356 8.65 -24.80 -3.54
CA ASP A 356 8.08 -26.11 -3.86
C ASP A 356 6.55 -26.05 -4.04
N ALA A 357 5.90 -25.04 -3.46
CA ALA A 357 4.46 -24.81 -3.54
C ALA A 357 4.19 -23.36 -3.95
N ARG A 358 4.51 -23.05 -5.19
CA ARG A 358 4.34 -21.70 -5.74
C ARG A 358 2.85 -21.38 -5.92
N VAL A 359 2.53 -20.12 -5.69
CA VAL A 359 1.20 -19.59 -6.02
C VAL A 359 0.99 -19.65 -7.53
N GLY A 360 -0.19 -20.14 -7.96
CA GLY A 360 -0.51 -20.42 -9.37
C GLY A 360 -0.16 -21.82 -9.81
N ASP A 361 0.41 -22.66 -8.93
CA ASP A 361 0.66 -24.06 -9.26
C ASP A 361 -0.64 -24.88 -9.14
N THR A 362 -0.69 -25.96 -9.89
CA THR A 362 -1.78 -26.93 -9.87
C THR A 362 -1.41 -28.12 -9.02
N VAL A 363 -2.29 -28.44 -8.07
CA VAL A 363 -2.17 -29.62 -7.22
C VAL A 363 -3.01 -30.74 -7.81
N THR A 364 -2.40 -31.92 -7.99
CA THR A 364 -3.09 -33.14 -8.47
C THR A 364 -2.82 -34.32 -7.56
N GLN A 365 -3.62 -35.38 -7.65
CA GLN A 365 -3.37 -36.63 -6.91
C GLN A 365 -2.31 -37.48 -7.61
N LYS A 366 -1.39 -38.04 -6.87
CA LYS A 366 -0.37 -38.97 -7.40
C LYS A 366 -1.01 -40.23 -7.99
N LYS A 367 -2.09 -40.74 -7.41
CA LYS A 367 -2.77 -41.98 -7.87
C LYS A 367 -3.47 -41.83 -9.20
N GLN A 368 -4.00 -40.62 -9.45
CA GLN A 368 -4.75 -40.31 -10.67
C GLN A 368 -4.38 -38.88 -11.10
N PRO A 369 -3.16 -38.70 -11.68
CA PRO A 369 -2.69 -37.38 -12.03
C PRO A 369 -3.50 -36.80 -13.18
N ALA A 370 -3.79 -35.51 -13.09
CA ALA A 370 -4.37 -34.75 -14.19
C ALA A 370 -3.36 -34.59 -15.33
N GLN A 371 -3.84 -34.57 -16.57
CA GLN A 371 -2.98 -34.48 -17.75
C GLN A 371 -2.53 -33.03 -18.05
N THR A 372 -3.40 -32.06 -17.76
CA THR A 372 -3.16 -30.65 -18.08
C THR A 372 -3.20 -29.82 -16.81
N PRO A 373 -2.16 -28.96 -16.57
CA PRO A 373 -2.22 -28.00 -15.48
C PRO A 373 -3.29 -26.94 -15.76
N LEU A 374 -3.77 -26.29 -14.70
CA LEU A 374 -4.59 -25.09 -14.82
C LEU A 374 -3.72 -23.93 -15.36
N PRO A 375 -4.34 -22.92 -16.00
CA PRO A 375 -3.60 -21.72 -16.37
C PRO A 375 -2.97 -21.12 -15.09
N GLY A 376 -1.63 -21.07 -15.07
CA GLY A 376 -0.89 -20.50 -13.96
C GLY A 376 -0.81 -18.98 -14.06
N TYR A 377 -0.38 -18.36 -12.96
CA TYR A 377 -0.12 -16.93 -12.96
C TYR A 377 1.22 -16.61 -13.61
N GLN A 378 1.33 -15.42 -14.19
CA GLN A 378 2.59 -14.91 -14.73
C GLN A 378 3.56 -14.58 -13.59
N ASP A 379 4.87 -14.82 -13.80
CA ASP A 379 5.89 -14.41 -12.86
C ASP A 379 5.96 -12.88 -12.78
N ILE A 380 5.84 -12.36 -11.56
CA ILE A 380 5.94 -10.92 -11.33
C ILE A 380 7.39 -10.49 -11.40
N GLN A 381 7.62 -9.40 -12.12
CA GLN A 381 8.90 -8.70 -12.08
C GLN A 381 8.77 -7.48 -11.17
N PRO A 382 9.65 -7.34 -10.16
CA PRO A 382 9.70 -6.13 -9.36
C PRO A 382 9.93 -4.89 -10.25
N MET A 383 9.28 -3.80 -9.89
CA MET A 383 9.37 -2.53 -10.64
C MET A 383 10.30 -1.54 -9.96
N VAL A 384 10.40 -1.62 -8.64
CA VAL A 384 11.14 -0.70 -7.78
C VAL A 384 12.15 -1.49 -6.99
N TYR A 385 13.37 -0.97 -6.90
CA TYR A 385 14.44 -1.57 -6.12
C TYR A 385 14.97 -0.58 -5.10
N CYS A 386 15.20 -1.04 -3.87
CA CYS A 386 15.97 -0.28 -2.89
C CYS A 386 16.93 -1.20 -2.13
N GLY A 387 17.98 -0.63 -1.58
CA GLY A 387 18.89 -1.32 -0.66
C GLY A 387 18.36 -1.22 0.77
N LEU A 388 18.30 -2.33 1.48
CA LEU A 388 18.01 -2.43 2.90
C LEU A 388 19.29 -2.79 3.64
N PHE A 389 19.73 -1.96 4.56
CA PHE A 389 20.93 -2.16 5.35
C PHE A 389 20.57 -2.10 6.82
N PRO A 390 21.08 -3.03 7.66
CA PRO A 390 20.89 -2.92 9.09
C PRO A 390 21.73 -1.76 9.64
N THR A 391 21.24 -1.11 10.67
CA THR A 391 21.98 -0.03 11.36
C THR A 391 23.20 -0.59 12.05
N ASP A 392 23.06 -1.76 12.70
CA ASP A 392 24.17 -2.51 13.26
C ASP A 392 24.59 -3.64 12.31
N THR A 393 25.88 -3.77 12.06
CA THR A 393 26.43 -4.80 11.15
C THR A 393 26.22 -6.22 11.68
N ASP A 394 26.06 -6.39 12.99
CA ASP A 394 25.82 -7.70 13.62
C ASP A 394 24.43 -8.24 13.28
N ASP A 395 23.45 -7.38 12.99
CA ASP A 395 22.07 -7.74 12.63
C ASP A 395 21.92 -8.22 11.16
N TYR A 396 23.00 -8.27 10.38
CA TYR A 396 22.93 -8.71 8.97
C TYR A 396 22.33 -10.11 8.81
N GLN A 397 22.67 -11.03 9.70
CA GLN A 397 22.18 -12.41 9.62
C GLN A 397 20.67 -12.46 9.99
N ASP A 398 20.27 -11.67 10.98
CA ASP A 398 18.86 -11.57 11.41
C ASP A 398 18.01 -10.94 10.32
N LEU A 399 18.52 -9.91 9.64
CA LEU A 399 17.87 -9.32 8.46
C LEU A 399 17.69 -10.33 7.33
N ARG A 400 18.71 -11.17 7.07
CA ARG A 400 18.61 -12.21 6.07
C ARG A 400 17.49 -13.20 6.39
N GLU A 401 17.46 -13.69 7.63
CA GLU A 401 16.43 -14.65 8.08
C GLU A 401 15.03 -14.02 8.04
N ALA A 402 14.91 -12.74 8.41
CA ALA A 402 13.65 -12.00 8.34
C ALA A 402 13.16 -11.86 6.89
N LEU A 403 14.05 -11.48 5.96
CA LEU A 403 13.72 -11.39 4.53
C LEU A 403 13.35 -12.75 3.94
N GLU A 404 14.05 -13.83 4.29
CA GLU A 404 13.69 -15.20 3.89
C GLU A 404 12.30 -15.57 4.40
N LYS A 405 11.96 -15.26 5.65
CA LYS A 405 10.63 -15.50 6.23
C LYS A 405 9.54 -14.64 5.57
N LEU A 406 9.83 -13.37 5.28
CA LEU A 406 8.88 -12.50 4.59
C LEU A 406 8.62 -12.97 3.15
N GLN A 407 9.68 -13.37 2.42
CA GLN A 407 9.54 -13.92 1.06
C GLN A 407 8.67 -15.17 1.00
N LEU A 408 8.60 -15.93 2.11
CA LEU A 408 7.69 -17.07 2.23
C LEU A 408 6.21 -16.64 2.23
N ASN A 409 5.93 -15.43 2.72
CA ASN A 409 4.57 -14.89 2.81
C ASN A 409 4.23 -13.94 1.66
N ASP A 410 5.27 -13.49 0.92
CA ASP A 410 5.16 -12.50 -0.15
C ASP A 410 5.99 -12.95 -1.35
N ALA A 411 5.32 -13.54 -2.33
CA ALA A 411 5.95 -14.07 -3.54
C ALA A 411 6.52 -12.96 -4.47
N ALA A 412 6.12 -11.70 -4.27
CA ALA A 412 6.59 -10.57 -5.06
C ALA A 412 7.93 -10.04 -4.58
N LEU A 413 8.27 -10.26 -3.30
CA LEU A 413 9.53 -9.83 -2.71
C LEU A 413 10.71 -10.63 -3.27
N LYS A 414 11.62 -9.94 -3.95
CA LYS A 414 12.90 -10.51 -4.40
C LYS A 414 14.02 -9.78 -3.71
N PHE A 415 15.05 -10.48 -3.26
CA PHE A 415 16.21 -9.86 -2.63
C PHE A 415 17.51 -10.55 -3.03
N GLU A 416 18.57 -9.75 -3.10
CA GLU A 416 19.92 -10.18 -3.44
C GLU A 416 20.91 -9.53 -2.46
N PRO A 417 21.99 -10.21 -2.06
CA PRO A 417 23.01 -9.59 -1.20
C PRO A 417 23.64 -8.37 -1.90
N GLU A 418 23.75 -7.26 -1.19
CA GLU A 418 24.43 -6.05 -1.64
C GLU A 418 25.49 -5.63 -0.63
N VAL A 419 26.65 -5.19 -1.12
CA VAL A 419 27.74 -4.70 -0.28
C VAL A 419 27.99 -3.25 -0.62
N ASN A 420 27.91 -2.37 0.37
CA ASN A 420 28.17 -0.97 0.21
C ASN A 420 29.36 -0.53 1.08
N ASN A 421 30.28 0.25 0.50
CA ASN A 421 31.46 0.73 1.21
C ASN A 421 31.15 1.65 2.41
N ALA A 422 30.01 2.31 2.41
CA ALA A 422 29.59 3.23 3.46
C ALA A 422 28.71 2.59 4.54
N MET A 423 27.84 1.62 4.14
CA MET A 423 26.84 1.00 5.01
C MET A 423 27.16 -0.45 5.37
N GLY A 424 28.16 -1.06 4.75
CA GLY A 424 28.52 -2.46 4.98
C GLY A 424 27.67 -3.42 4.17
N PHE A 425 27.32 -4.56 4.79
CA PHE A 425 26.55 -5.62 4.17
C PHE A 425 25.05 -5.36 4.33
N GLY A 426 24.28 -5.59 3.27
CA GLY A 426 22.82 -5.45 3.24
C GLY A 426 22.23 -6.26 2.11
N PHE A 427 20.99 -5.94 1.76
CA PHE A 427 20.26 -6.60 0.68
C PHE A 427 19.64 -5.59 -0.25
N ARG A 428 19.73 -5.86 -1.52
CA ARG A 428 18.98 -5.16 -2.54
C ARG A 428 17.66 -5.87 -2.75
N CYS A 429 16.58 -5.19 -2.43
CA CYS A 429 15.23 -5.73 -2.48
C CYS A 429 14.44 -5.12 -3.63
N GLY A 430 13.67 -5.96 -4.31
CA GLY A 430 12.76 -5.58 -5.38
C GLY A 430 11.31 -5.63 -4.90
N PHE A 431 10.53 -4.61 -5.23
CA PHE A 431 9.17 -4.38 -4.79
C PHE A 431 8.24 -4.08 -5.98
N LEU A 432 6.94 -4.25 -5.79
CA LEU A 432 5.93 -3.91 -6.79
C LEU A 432 5.73 -2.40 -6.94
N GLY A 433 5.81 -1.67 -5.82
CA GLY A 433 5.67 -0.23 -5.76
C GLY A 433 6.18 0.34 -4.45
N LEU A 434 5.94 1.64 -4.21
CA LEU A 434 6.37 2.31 -2.99
C LEU A 434 5.62 1.83 -1.76
N LEU A 435 4.31 1.68 -1.85
CA LEU A 435 3.50 1.22 -0.72
C LEU A 435 3.93 -0.18 -0.28
N HIS A 436 4.22 -1.06 -1.25
CA HIS A 436 4.76 -2.39 -0.96
C HIS A 436 6.11 -2.30 -0.24
N MET A 437 7.02 -1.42 -0.68
CA MET A 437 8.31 -1.18 -0.04
C MET A 437 8.14 -0.69 1.42
N GLU A 438 7.27 0.31 1.64
CA GLU A 438 7.00 0.85 2.98
C GLU A 438 6.43 -0.20 3.93
N ILE A 439 5.52 -1.04 3.44
CA ILE A 439 4.92 -2.12 4.22
C ILE A 439 5.97 -3.17 4.62
N VAL A 440 6.81 -3.60 3.68
CA VAL A 440 7.88 -4.57 3.97
C VAL A 440 8.87 -3.99 4.97
N GLN A 441 9.27 -2.73 4.82
CA GLN A 441 10.14 -2.04 5.78
C GLN A 441 9.49 -2.01 7.18
N GLU A 442 8.25 -1.55 7.27
CA GLU A 442 7.53 -1.44 8.54
C GLU A 442 7.33 -2.80 9.22
N ARG A 443 7.11 -3.86 8.43
CA ARG A 443 7.04 -5.24 8.95
C ARG A 443 8.38 -5.71 9.48
N LEU A 444 9.50 -5.43 8.79
CA LEU A 444 10.84 -5.78 9.28
C LEU A 444 11.16 -5.05 10.60
N GLU A 445 10.78 -3.78 10.72
CA GLU A 445 10.97 -2.98 11.93
C GLU A 445 10.10 -3.48 13.08
N ARG A 446 8.79 -3.74 12.86
CA ARG A 446 7.84 -4.09 13.93
C ARG A 446 7.83 -5.59 14.28
N GLU A 447 7.80 -6.48 13.28
CA GLU A 447 7.68 -7.93 13.50
C GLU A 447 9.02 -8.57 13.89
N TYR A 448 10.14 -8.03 13.37
CA TYR A 448 11.49 -8.59 13.59
C TYR A 448 12.38 -7.69 14.44
N ASN A 449 11.91 -6.49 14.82
CA ASN A 449 12.63 -5.53 15.66
C ASN A 449 14.02 -5.16 15.09
N LEU A 450 14.09 -4.91 13.78
CA LEU A 450 15.31 -4.55 13.06
C LEU A 450 15.31 -3.05 12.77
N ASP A 451 16.39 -2.36 13.12
CA ASP A 451 16.60 -0.97 12.74
C ASP A 451 17.25 -0.91 11.36
N LEU A 452 16.52 -0.37 10.37
CA LEU A 452 16.92 -0.43 8.96
C LEU A 452 17.23 0.94 8.37
N ILE A 453 18.22 0.97 7.49
CA ILE A 453 18.54 2.09 6.62
C ILE A 453 18.12 1.72 5.20
N THR A 454 17.19 2.48 4.63
CA THR A 454 16.72 2.31 3.26
C THR A 454 17.40 3.30 2.31
N THR A 455 17.83 2.82 1.14
CA THR A 455 18.31 3.70 0.07
C THR A 455 17.16 4.27 -0.75
N ALA A 456 17.42 5.30 -1.55
CA ALA A 456 16.41 5.83 -2.46
C ALA A 456 15.89 4.74 -3.42
N PRO A 457 14.57 4.65 -3.65
CA PRO A 457 14.01 3.71 -4.60
C PRO A 457 14.50 4.02 -6.01
N THR A 458 14.88 2.99 -6.73
CA THR A 458 15.35 3.09 -8.10
C THR A 458 14.56 2.14 -9.00
N VAL A 459 14.36 2.54 -10.24
CA VAL A 459 13.78 1.67 -11.28
C VAL A 459 14.89 0.90 -11.99
N VAL A 460 14.52 -0.17 -12.70
CA VAL A 460 15.48 -0.95 -13.50
C VAL A 460 15.74 -0.23 -14.81
N TYR A 461 16.99 0.15 -15.07
CA TYR A 461 17.41 0.72 -16.34
C TYR A 461 18.02 -0.36 -17.23
N ARG A 462 17.92 -0.20 -18.55
CA ARG A 462 18.68 -1.02 -19.51
C ARG A 462 19.83 -0.20 -20.03
N CYS A 463 21.01 -0.76 -20.02
CA CYS A 463 22.21 -0.08 -20.50
C CYS A 463 22.95 -0.99 -21.49
N LYS A 464 23.46 -0.38 -22.58
CA LYS A 464 24.35 -1.04 -23.50
C LYS A 464 25.70 -0.36 -23.45
N THR A 465 26.74 -1.17 -23.30
CA THR A 465 28.14 -0.70 -23.34
C THR A 465 28.64 -0.61 -24.78
N THR A 466 29.69 0.18 -24.98
CA THR A 466 30.41 0.30 -26.26
C THR A 466 30.97 -1.06 -26.74
N ASP A 467 31.14 -2.03 -25.84
CA ASP A 467 31.55 -3.40 -26.15
C ASP A 467 30.40 -4.28 -26.68
N GLY A 468 29.19 -3.72 -26.78
CA GLY A 468 28.01 -4.40 -27.31
C GLY A 468 27.25 -5.25 -26.28
N GLN A 469 27.65 -5.26 -25.00
CA GLN A 469 26.95 -5.98 -23.96
C GLN A 469 25.75 -5.18 -23.45
N GLU A 470 24.61 -5.84 -23.36
CA GLU A 470 23.38 -5.28 -22.75
C GLU A 470 23.18 -5.88 -21.37
N PHE A 471 22.87 -5.06 -20.38
CA PHE A 471 22.60 -5.50 -19.01
C PHE A 471 21.61 -4.57 -18.33
N LEU A 472 21.02 -5.09 -17.25
CA LEU A 472 20.11 -4.36 -16.40
C LEU A 472 20.89 -3.64 -15.30
N VAL A 473 20.57 -2.37 -15.09
CA VAL A 473 21.15 -1.54 -14.03
C VAL A 473 20.09 -1.34 -12.96
N ASN A 474 20.27 -2.00 -11.84
CA ASN A 474 19.38 -1.92 -10.70
C ASN A 474 19.84 -0.88 -9.67
N SER A 475 21.15 -0.59 -9.62
CA SER A 475 21.76 0.36 -8.70
C SER A 475 22.47 1.49 -9.43
N PRO A 476 22.44 2.73 -8.91
CA PRO A 476 23.29 3.81 -9.44
C PRO A 476 24.78 3.49 -9.40
N ALA A 477 25.22 2.59 -8.49
CA ALA A 477 26.62 2.16 -8.40
C ALA A 477 27.04 1.35 -9.63
N ASP A 478 26.15 0.51 -10.18
CA ASP A 478 26.43 -0.38 -11.31
C ASP A 478 26.45 0.33 -12.67
N LEU A 479 26.04 1.61 -12.70
CA LEU A 479 25.98 2.36 -13.94
C LEU A 479 27.40 2.69 -14.45
N PRO A 480 27.81 2.20 -15.65
CA PRO A 480 29.10 2.53 -16.23
C PRO A 480 29.27 4.02 -16.53
N ASP A 481 30.50 4.48 -16.56
CA ASP A 481 30.83 5.84 -16.97
C ASP A 481 30.29 6.17 -18.37
N ALA A 482 29.94 7.42 -18.59
CA ALA A 482 29.39 7.90 -19.84
C ALA A 482 30.24 7.57 -21.07
N SER A 483 31.58 7.42 -20.89
CA SER A 483 32.53 7.06 -21.95
C SER A 483 32.44 5.58 -22.41
N ARG A 484 31.88 4.71 -21.55
CA ARG A 484 31.72 3.28 -21.81
C ARG A 484 30.31 2.87 -22.18
N ARG A 485 29.38 3.82 -22.24
CA ARG A 485 27.97 3.60 -22.59
C ARG A 485 27.70 3.98 -24.04
N GLU A 486 26.98 3.14 -24.76
CA GLU A 486 26.39 3.45 -26.05
C GLU A 486 25.06 4.16 -25.85
N TRP A 487 24.15 3.55 -25.08
CA TRP A 487 22.86 4.14 -24.70
C TRP A 487 22.40 3.64 -23.32
N ILE A 488 21.44 4.35 -22.75
CA ILE A 488 20.69 3.97 -21.54
C ILE A 488 19.22 4.20 -21.79
N SER A 489 18.38 3.25 -21.36
CA SER A 489 16.92 3.36 -21.49
C SER A 489 16.26 3.21 -20.13
N GLU A 490 15.18 3.96 -19.94
CA GLU A 490 14.35 3.93 -18.74
C GLU A 490 12.97 3.34 -19.06
N PRO A 491 12.32 2.68 -18.07
CA PRO A 491 10.98 2.15 -18.24
C PRO A 491 9.97 3.29 -18.31
N TYR A 492 9.05 3.22 -19.28
CA TYR A 492 7.93 4.12 -19.46
C TYR A 492 6.63 3.43 -19.08
N VAL A 493 5.74 4.20 -18.50
CA VAL A 493 4.38 3.77 -18.17
C VAL A 493 3.36 4.64 -18.90
N ARG A 494 2.26 4.02 -19.26
CA ARG A 494 1.04 4.70 -19.66
C ARG A 494 0.25 4.95 -18.37
N LEU A 495 0.16 6.21 -18.01
CA LEU A 495 -0.53 6.69 -16.81
C LEU A 495 -1.92 7.18 -17.22
N GLU A 496 -2.95 6.63 -16.61
CA GLU A 496 -4.33 7.03 -16.75
C GLU A 496 -4.81 7.67 -15.45
N MET A 497 -5.25 8.92 -15.52
CA MET A 497 -5.73 9.69 -14.37
C MET A 497 -7.19 10.03 -14.56
N VAL A 498 -8.05 9.60 -13.66
CA VAL A 498 -9.46 9.98 -13.62
C VAL A 498 -9.65 11.13 -12.65
N THR A 499 -10.24 12.22 -13.11
CA THR A 499 -10.38 13.45 -12.31
C THR A 499 -11.64 14.22 -12.68
N PRO A 500 -12.23 14.99 -11.74
CA PRO A 500 -13.21 16.01 -12.10
C PRO A 500 -12.62 17.06 -13.03
N THR A 501 -13.45 17.59 -13.95
CA THR A 501 -13.04 18.56 -14.98
C THR A 501 -12.35 19.80 -14.41
N ASP A 502 -12.69 20.21 -13.20
CA ASP A 502 -12.12 21.39 -12.52
C ASP A 502 -10.61 21.26 -12.24
N TYR A 503 -10.08 20.04 -12.09
CA TYR A 503 -8.69 19.78 -11.73
C TYR A 503 -7.81 19.38 -12.91
N VAL A 504 -8.36 19.27 -14.13
CA VAL A 504 -7.64 18.85 -15.34
C VAL A 504 -6.38 19.70 -15.57
N GLY A 505 -6.49 21.05 -15.45
CA GLY A 505 -5.35 21.95 -15.66
C GLY A 505 -4.20 21.70 -14.69
N ASN A 506 -4.52 21.49 -13.40
CA ASN A 506 -3.52 21.25 -12.35
C ASN A 506 -2.78 19.92 -12.56
N LEU A 507 -3.51 18.89 -13.01
CA LEU A 507 -2.94 17.57 -13.25
C LEU A 507 -2.14 17.50 -14.55
N MET A 508 -2.56 18.22 -15.60
CA MET A 508 -1.76 18.38 -16.81
C MET A 508 -0.43 19.08 -16.52
N GLU A 509 -0.44 20.13 -15.67
CA GLU A 509 0.79 20.79 -15.22
C GLU A 509 1.70 19.84 -14.43
N LEU A 510 1.13 19.00 -13.55
CA LEU A 510 1.87 17.99 -12.81
C LEU A 510 2.55 17.01 -13.75
N ALA A 511 1.80 16.41 -14.68
CA ALA A 511 2.33 15.41 -15.62
C ALA A 511 3.41 16.00 -16.55
N ASN A 512 3.18 17.19 -17.10
CA ASN A 512 4.17 17.87 -17.94
C ASN A 512 5.44 18.23 -17.15
N GLY A 513 5.31 18.63 -15.89
CA GLY A 513 6.46 18.91 -15.00
C GLY A 513 7.30 17.68 -14.66
N ARG A 514 6.75 16.47 -14.85
CA ARG A 514 7.39 15.16 -14.65
C ARG A 514 7.74 14.46 -15.96
N ARG A 515 8.05 15.19 -17.00
CA ARG A 515 8.41 14.66 -18.34
C ARG A 515 7.32 13.80 -18.99
N GLY A 516 6.06 14.01 -18.59
CA GLY A 516 4.93 13.29 -19.18
C GLY A 516 4.64 13.79 -20.59
N GLU A 517 4.44 12.84 -21.50
CA GLU A 517 3.98 13.09 -22.85
C GLU A 517 2.46 12.89 -22.90
N PHE A 518 1.73 13.95 -23.21
CA PHE A 518 0.28 13.87 -23.37
C PHE A 518 -0.10 12.95 -24.53
N VAL A 519 -1.00 12.00 -24.30
CA VAL A 519 -1.49 11.07 -25.32
C VAL A 519 -2.90 11.47 -25.73
N GLU A 520 -3.83 11.47 -24.79
CA GLU A 520 -5.23 11.77 -25.05
C GLU A 520 -5.97 12.23 -23.79
N MET A 521 -7.10 12.87 -24.00
CA MET A 521 -8.05 13.23 -22.95
C MET A 521 -9.42 12.72 -23.39
N ARG A 522 -10.07 11.96 -22.51
CA ARG A 522 -11.40 11.40 -22.73
C ARG A 522 -12.34 11.94 -21.68
N TYR A 523 -13.48 12.44 -22.09
CA TYR A 523 -14.57 12.77 -21.17
C TYR A 523 -15.35 11.48 -20.88
N LEU A 524 -15.34 11.05 -19.62
CA LEU A 524 -16.14 9.90 -19.17
C LEU A 524 -17.59 10.33 -18.97
N THR A 525 -17.78 11.48 -18.32
CA THR A 525 -19.07 12.14 -18.12
C THR A 525 -18.87 13.65 -18.26
N ASP A 526 -19.94 14.44 -18.19
CA ASP A 526 -19.87 15.90 -18.22
C ASP A 526 -19.00 16.48 -17.09
N SER A 527 -18.87 15.76 -15.97
CA SER A 527 -18.15 16.17 -14.77
C SER A 527 -16.79 15.48 -14.57
N ARG A 528 -16.50 14.38 -15.30
CA ARG A 528 -15.28 13.58 -15.15
C ARG A 528 -14.54 13.34 -16.44
N THR A 529 -13.22 13.41 -16.34
CA THR A 529 -12.30 13.30 -17.47
C THR A 529 -11.17 12.33 -17.14
N THR A 530 -10.78 11.50 -18.10
CA THR A 530 -9.57 10.70 -18.05
C THR A 530 -8.47 11.40 -18.83
N LEU A 531 -7.33 11.60 -18.20
CA LEU A 531 -6.11 12.09 -18.81
C LEU A 531 -5.13 10.93 -18.99
N VAL A 532 -4.62 10.76 -20.19
CA VAL A 532 -3.65 9.68 -20.50
C VAL A 532 -2.32 10.30 -20.89
N PHE A 533 -1.26 9.85 -20.19
CA PHE A 533 0.11 10.29 -20.42
C PHE A 533 1.05 9.10 -20.55
N ASN A 534 2.09 9.24 -21.35
CA ASN A 534 3.27 8.37 -21.27
C ASN A 534 4.31 9.09 -20.41
N ILE A 535 4.73 8.48 -19.31
CA ILE A 535 5.62 9.10 -18.33
C ILE A 535 6.71 8.11 -17.91
N PRO A 536 7.94 8.53 -17.61
CA PRO A 536 8.95 7.64 -17.05
C PRO A 536 8.53 7.11 -15.68
N LEU A 537 8.68 5.81 -15.45
CA LEU A 537 8.31 5.19 -14.17
C LEU A 537 9.02 5.84 -12.98
N ALA A 538 10.29 6.23 -13.13
CA ALA A 538 11.07 6.88 -12.09
C ALA A 538 10.43 8.19 -11.56
N GLU A 539 9.69 8.91 -12.38
CA GLU A 539 9.01 10.16 -11.99
C GLU A 539 7.64 9.90 -11.34
N VAL A 540 7.08 8.69 -11.51
CA VAL A 540 5.80 8.30 -10.91
C VAL A 540 6.02 7.71 -9.52
N VAL A 541 7.07 6.91 -9.36
CA VAL A 541 7.34 6.11 -8.15
C VAL A 541 7.60 6.99 -6.91
N THR A 542 8.15 8.19 -7.04
CA THR A 542 8.59 8.97 -5.89
C THR A 542 7.43 9.59 -5.09
N ASP A 543 6.80 10.63 -5.63
CA ASP A 543 5.79 11.44 -4.90
C ASP A 543 4.56 11.79 -5.75
N TYR A 544 4.45 11.17 -6.93
CA TYR A 544 3.40 11.53 -7.90
C TYR A 544 1.99 11.32 -7.36
N PHE A 545 1.75 10.22 -6.65
CA PHE A 545 0.44 9.91 -6.06
C PHE A 545 0.04 10.96 -5.01
N ASP A 546 0.96 11.33 -4.11
CA ASP A 546 0.72 12.36 -3.09
C ASP A 546 0.43 13.72 -3.73
N GLN A 547 1.19 14.09 -4.77
CA GLN A 547 0.98 15.32 -5.53
C GLN A 547 -0.37 15.30 -6.28
N LEU A 548 -0.75 14.18 -6.85
CA LEU A 548 -2.04 13.99 -7.53
C LEU A 548 -3.19 14.21 -6.54
N LYS A 549 -3.16 13.54 -5.38
CA LYS A 549 -4.18 13.69 -4.34
C LYS A 549 -4.23 15.11 -3.77
N SER A 550 -3.09 15.71 -3.48
CA SER A 550 -3.00 17.09 -2.96
C SER A 550 -3.57 18.11 -3.95
N ARG A 551 -3.22 18.04 -5.26
CA ARG A 551 -3.65 18.98 -6.28
C ARG A 551 -5.12 18.83 -6.67
N SER A 552 -5.69 17.66 -6.49
CA SER A 552 -7.09 17.33 -6.75
C SER A 552 -7.97 17.35 -5.52
N LYS A 553 -7.45 17.72 -4.34
CA LYS A 553 -8.15 17.63 -3.04
C LYS A 553 -8.68 16.23 -2.73
N GLY A 554 -7.97 15.21 -3.15
CA GLY A 554 -8.33 13.81 -2.96
C GLY A 554 -9.23 13.21 -4.03
N TYR A 555 -9.76 14.00 -4.98
CA TYR A 555 -10.75 13.51 -5.95
C TYR A 555 -10.16 12.81 -7.18
N ALA A 556 -8.86 12.96 -7.47
CA ALA A 556 -8.26 12.26 -8.60
C ALA A 556 -7.70 10.91 -8.18
N SER A 557 -7.84 9.94 -9.06
CA SER A 557 -7.23 8.63 -8.97
C SER A 557 -6.35 8.38 -10.19
N MET A 558 -5.38 7.49 -10.05
CA MET A 558 -4.50 7.12 -11.15
C MET A 558 -4.28 5.61 -11.20
N GLU A 559 -3.98 5.16 -12.39
CA GLU A 559 -3.50 3.82 -12.69
C GLU A 559 -2.40 3.89 -13.73
N TYR A 560 -1.46 2.96 -13.69
CA TYR A 560 -0.39 2.93 -14.67
C TYR A 560 -0.09 1.51 -15.16
N LYS A 561 0.31 1.42 -16.43
CA LYS A 561 0.71 0.17 -17.09
C LYS A 561 2.05 0.36 -17.81
N ILE A 562 2.97 -0.59 -17.63
CA ILE A 562 4.27 -0.53 -18.30
C ILE A 562 4.07 -0.67 -19.81
N THR A 563 4.65 0.26 -20.59
CA THR A 563 4.62 0.26 -22.05
C THR A 563 5.93 -0.20 -22.69
N GLY A 564 7.02 -0.24 -21.92
CA GLY A 564 8.32 -0.66 -22.40
C GLY A 564 9.44 0.29 -21.98
N TYR A 565 10.57 0.21 -22.67
CA TYR A 565 11.76 1.00 -22.38
C TYR A 565 12.00 2.01 -23.50
N ARG A 566 12.43 3.24 -23.14
CA ARG A 566 12.83 4.28 -24.09
C ARG A 566 14.18 4.84 -23.72
N GLU A 567 14.98 5.12 -24.73
CA GLU A 567 16.30 5.76 -24.57
C GLU A 567 16.13 7.22 -24.18
N ASN A 568 16.90 7.66 -23.17
CA ASN A 568 16.91 9.04 -22.70
C ASN A 568 18.31 9.45 -22.20
N ASP A 569 18.55 10.77 -22.13
CA ASP A 569 19.82 11.34 -21.64
C ASP A 569 19.87 11.33 -20.09
N LEU A 570 20.12 10.15 -19.55
CA LEU A 570 20.22 9.92 -18.11
C LEU A 570 21.66 10.03 -17.63
N VAL A 571 21.83 10.66 -16.49
CA VAL A 571 23.14 10.86 -15.87
C VAL A 571 23.14 10.37 -14.41
N LYS A 572 24.27 9.84 -13.98
CA LYS A 572 24.51 9.53 -12.57
C LYS A 572 24.91 10.82 -11.85
N LEU A 573 24.14 11.22 -10.88
CA LEU A 573 24.43 12.32 -9.96
C LEU A 573 25.10 11.75 -8.71
N GLU A 574 26.42 11.90 -8.61
CA GLU A 574 27.20 11.42 -7.49
C GLU A 574 27.23 12.48 -6.37
N VAL A 575 27.00 12.05 -5.15
CA VAL A 575 27.14 12.91 -3.97
C VAL A 575 28.51 12.65 -3.32
N LYS A 576 29.26 13.73 -3.12
CA LYS A 576 30.55 13.68 -2.43
C LYS A 576 30.48 14.47 -1.14
N ILE A 577 30.78 13.82 -0.01
CA ILE A 577 30.84 14.44 1.31
C ILE A 577 32.29 14.48 1.75
N ASN A 578 32.81 15.67 2.02
CA ASN A 578 34.22 15.91 2.35
C ASN A 578 35.20 15.42 1.26
N GLY A 579 34.73 15.22 0.01
CA GLY A 579 35.53 14.72 -1.11
C GLY A 579 35.46 13.21 -1.31
N GLU A 580 34.85 12.46 -0.40
CA GLU A 580 34.61 11.03 -0.52
C GLU A 580 33.24 10.79 -1.17
N PRO A 581 33.09 9.86 -2.12
CA PRO A 581 31.83 9.51 -2.71
C PRO A 581 30.92 8.83 -1.68
N ALA A 582 29.67 9.19 -1.65
CA ALA A 582 28.62 8.57 -0.86
C ALA A 582 27.65 7.86 -1.80
N ASP A 583 28.01 6.64 -2.23
CA ASP A 583 27.26 5.88 -3.23
C ASP A 583 25.76 5.71 -2.90
N PRO A 584 25.35 5.47 -1.63
CA PRO A 584 23.94 5.34 -1.29
C PRO A 584 23.09 6.60 -1.54
N LEU A 585 23.74 7.76 -1.61
CA LEU A 585 23.10 9.05 -1.87
C LEU A 585 23.13 9.42 -3.36
N SER A 586 23.73 8.57 -4.20
CA SER A 586 23.81 8.79 -5.64
C SER A 586 22.49 8.42 -6.31
N VAL A 587 22.06 9.23 -7.28
CA VAL A 587 20.78 9.07 -7.97
C VAL A 587 20.99 9.11 -9.48
N ILE A 588 20.21 8.31 -10.24
CA ILE A 588 20.14 8.43 -11.70
C ILE A 588 18.98 9.39 -12.02
N CYS A 589 19.26 10.45 -12.76
CA CYS A 589 18.27 11.44 -13.15
C CYS A 589 18.49 11.93 -14.58
N HIS A 590 17.45 12.55 -15.15
CA HIS A 590 17.58 13.19 -16.46
C HIS A 590 18.53 14.40 -16.37
N ARG A 591 19.33 14.62 -17.42
CA ARG A 591 20.36 15.68 -17.44
C ARG A 591 19.80 17.07 -17.12
N ASP A 592 18.62 17.40 -17.65
CA ASP A 592 17.99 18.71 -17.46
C ASP A 592 17.61 18.95 -16.00
N ASN A 593 17.19 17.89 -15.28
CA ASN A 593 16.81 17.96 -13.89
C ASN A 593 17.99 17.87 -12.92
N ALA A 594 19.16 17.45 -13.38
CA ALA A 594 20.34 17.16 -12.53
C ALA A 594 20.78 18.35 -11.68
N TYR A 595 20.68 19.59 -12.17
CA TYR A 595 21.02 20.77 -11.38
C TYR A 595 20.04 21.01 -10.25
N ARG A 596 18.72 20.93 -10.54
CA ARG A 596 17.66 21.13 -9.56
C ARG A 596 17.76 20.08 -8.45
N THR A 597 17.79 18.79 -8.83
CA THR A 597 17.93 17.67 -7.91
C THR A 597 19.21 17.77 -7.08
N GLY A 598 20.33 18.07 -7.71
CA GLY A 598 21.61 18.22 -6.99
C GLY A 598 21.61 19.37 -5.98
N ARG A 599 20.97 20.49 -6.29
CA ARG A 599 20.85 21.63 -5.38
C ARG A 599 19.95 21.29 -4.18
N GLN A 600 18.80 20.71 -4.42
CA GLN A 600 17.87 20.27 -3.36
C GLN A 600 18.57 19.27 -2.43
N LEU A 601 19.22 18.25 -2.99
CA LEU A 601 19.95 17.22 -2.27
C LEU A 601 21.05 17.84 -1.37
N THR A 602 21.91 18.69 -1.95
CA THR A 602 23.00 19.32 -1.18
C THR A 602 22.48 20.26 -0.09
N SER A 603 21.35 20.94 -0.32
CA SER A 603 20.71 21.81 0.67
C SER A 603 20.17 21.01 1.86
N LYS A 604 19.41 19.93 1.60
CA LYS A 604 18.87 19.06 2.64
C LYS A 604 19.97 18.36 3.44
N LEU A 605 20.97 17.81 2.78
CA LEU A 605 22.12 17.20 3.46
C LEU A 605 22.88 18.20 4.35
N LYS A 606 22.96 19.47 3.97
CA LYS A 606 23.57 20.51 4.82
C LYS A 606 22.78 20.77 6.10
N GLU A 607 21.45 20.64 6.08
CA GLU A 607 20.58 20.81 7.24
C GLU A 607 20.70 19.64 8.20
N LEU A 608 20.73 18.41 7.67
CA LEU A 608 20.68 17.17 8.43
C LEU A 608 22.03 16.73 8.99
N ILE A 609 23.11 16.91 8.22
CA ILE A 609 24.44 16.51 8.70
C ILE A 609 24.92 17.46 9.81
N PRO A 610 25.27 16.95 11.01
CA PRO A 610 25.68 17.80 12.12
C PRO A 610 27.02 18.49 11.85
N ARG A 611 27.17 19.70 12.38
CA ARG A 611 28.39 20.46 12.24
C ARG A 611 29.57 19.72 12.85
N GLN A 612 30.67 19.67 12.11
CA GLN A 612 31.92 19.06 12.54
C GLN A 612 32.95 20.11 12.99
N MET A 613 34.09 19.69 13.54
CA MET A 613 35.19 20.57 13.92
C MET A 613 35.92 21.22 12.71
N PHE A 614 35.68 20.68 11.51
CA PHE A 614 36.21 21.16 10.24
C PHE A 614 35.08 21.49 9.25
N ARG A 615 35.41 22.20 8.18
CA ARG A 615 34.43 22.50 7.12
C ARG A 615 34.17 21.23 6.29
N VAL A 616 32.93 20.85 6.16
CA VAL A 616 32.49 19.73 5.34
C VAL A 616 31.86 20.26 4.04
N PRO A 617 32.53 20.15 2.89
CA PRO A 617 31.90 20.39 1.60
C PRO A 617 31.01 19.22 1.22
N ILE A 618 29.79 19.50 0.76
CA ILE A 618 28.84 18.57 0.15
C ILE A 618 28.72 18.97 -1.31
N GLN A 619 28.97 18.04 -2.21
CA GLN A 619 29.01 18.33 -3.64
C GLN A 619 28.21 17.28 -4.39
N ALA A 620 27.34 17.72 -5.28
CA ALA A 620 26.68 16.87 -6.28
C ALA A 620 27.45 17.01 -7.61
N CYS A 621 27.90 15.89 -8.15
CA CYS A 621 28.77 15.83 -9.32
C CYS A 621 28.19 14.92 -10.44
N ILE A 622 28.42 15.28 -11.68
CA ILE A 622 28.23 14.39 -12.83
C ILE A 622 29.64 14.06 -13.33
N GLY A 623 30.12 12.86 -13.00
CA GLY A 623 31.50 12.48 -13.20
C GLY A 623 32.48 13.41 -12.48
N THR A 624 33.29 14.17 -13.23
CA THR A 624 34.24 15.16 -12.66
C THR A 624 33.65 16.55 -12.47
N LYS A 625 32.51 16.86 -13.08
CA LYS A 625 31.90 18.20 -13.04
C LYS A 625 31.01 18.35 -11.83
N VAL A 626 31.32 19.34 -10.97
CA VAL A 626 30.46 19.73 -9.85
C VAL A 626 29.27 20.52 -10.39
N VAL A 627 28.05 20.05 -10.11
CA VAL A 627 26.78 20.64 -10.54
C VAL A 627 26.22 21.55 -9.42
N ALA A 628 26.25 21.07 -8.19
CA ALA A 628 25.83 21.82 -7.03
C ALA A 628 26.83 21.63 -5.88
N SER A 629 27.02 22.63 -5.04
CA SER A 629 27.94 22.56 -3.91
C SER A 629 27.46 23.41 -2.76
N GLU A 630 27.36 22.79 -1.59
CA GLU A 630 27.09 23.44 -0.31
C GLU A 630 28.20 23.11 0.69
N ALA A 631 28.26 23.83 1.80
CA ALA A 631 29.28 23.55 2.80
C ALA A 631 28.77 23.81 4.22
N ILE A 632 29.00 22.85 5.09
CA ILE A 632 28.70 22.93 6.51
C ILE A 632 29.83 23.70 7.21
N ALA A 633 29.44 24.75 7.90
CA ALA A 633 30.38 25.58 8.65
C ALA A 633 30.88 24.82 9.90
N PRO A 634 32.20 24.85 10.16
CA PRO A 634 32.77 24.17 11.33
C PRO A 634 32.39 24.81 12.64
N TYR A 635 32.41 24.08 13.74
CA TYR A 635 32.42 24.64 15.07
C TYR A 635 33.68 25.50 15.23
N ARG A 636 33.50 26.73 15.71
CA ARG A 636 34.60 27.64 16.00
C ARG A 636 34.65 27.94 17.49
N LYS A 637 35.79 27.64 18.13
CA LYS A 637 36.10 28.20 19.45
C LYS A 637 36.59 29.61 19.25
N ASP A 638 36.08 30.59 19.97
CA ASP A 638 36.60 31.94 19.95
C ASP A 638 37.96 31.98 20.66
N VAL A 639 39.03 31.81 19.88
CA VAL A 639 40.40 31.82 20.38
C VAL A 639 40.88 33.24 20.66
N LEU A 640 40.12 34.27 20.25
CA LEU A 640 40.43 35.67 20.41
C LEU A 640 39.78 36.31 21.65
N ALA A 641 38.82 35.62 22.30
CA ALA A 641 38.05 36.11 23.45
C ALA A 641 38.96 36.61 24.62
N LYS A 642 40.13 35.99 24.79
CA LYS A 642 41.10 36.34 25.82
C LYS A 642 42.20 37.31 25.34
N CYS A 643 42.12 37.82 24.11
CA CYS A 643 43.10 38.75 23.54
C CYS A 643 42.61 40.19 23.72
N TYR A 644 42.82 40.74 24.92
CA TYR A 644 42.61 42.15 25.17
C TYR A 644 43.77 42.96 24.56
N GLY A 645 43.45 44.02 23.80
CA GLY A 645 44.40 44.91 23.18
C GLY A 645 44.70 44.71 21.71
N GLY A 646 45.42 45.65 21.08
CA GLY A 646 45.60 45.74 19.63
C GLY A 646 46.68 44.85 19.00
N ASP A 647 47.15 43.78 19.67
CA ASP A 647 48.17 42.90 19.10
C ASP A 647 47.62 42.04 17.95
N ILE A 648 47.71 42.58 16.75
CA ILE A 648 47.27 41.98 15.51
C ILE A 648 48.10 40.71 15.17
N SER A 649 49.40 40.71 15.52
CA SER A 649 50.32 39.61 15.23
C SER A 649 49.93 38.35 16.03
N ARG A 650 49.61 38.52 17.32
CA ARG A 650 49.15 37.42 18.17
C ARG A 650 47.79 36.88 17.74
N LYS A 651 46.85 37.76 17.34
CA LYS A 651 45.55 37.36 16.80
C LYS A 651 45.73 36.54 15.53
N LYS A 652 46.57 36.95 14.58
CA LYS A 652 46.86 36.19 13.35
C LYS A 652 47.47 34.82 13.66
N LYS A 653 48.46 34.72 14.56
CA LYS A 653 49.09 33.46 14.95
C LYS A 653 48.10 32.48 15.57
N LEU A 654 47.18 32.92 16.41
CA LEU A 654 46.15 32.09 17.03
C LEU A 654 45.16 31.59 16.00
N LEU A 655 44.71 32.41 15.07
CA LEU A 655 43.84 32.02 13.97
C LEU A 655 44.52 31.03 13.01
N GLN A 656 45.83 31.24 12.72
CA GLN A 656 46.61 30.34 11.87
C GLN A 656 46.77 28.98 12.52
N LYS A 657 47.12 28.90 13.82
CA LYS A 657 47.18 27.62 14.57
C LYS A 657 45.85 26.91 14.59
N GLN A 658 44.72 27.65 14.73
CA GLN A 658 43.39 27.07 14.65
C GLN A 658 43.09 26.49 13.24
N ALA A 659 43.48 27.21 12.18
CA ALA A 659 43.32 26.76 10.81
C ALA A 659 44.15 25.51 10.49
N GLU A 660 45.43 25.48 10.95
CA GLU A 660 46.30 24.31 10.81
C GLU A 660 45.77 23.09 11.57
N GLY A 661 45.28 23.28 12.82
CA GLY A 661 44.63 22.22 13.59
C GLY A 661 43.39 21.64 12.88
N LYS A 662 42.55 22.51 12.32
CA LYS A 662 41.37 22.08 11.54
C LYS A 662 41.75 21.37 10.25
N LYS A 663 42.85 21.76 9.58
CA LYS A 663 43.35 21.07 8.39
C LYS A 663 43.81 19.64 8.71
N ARG A 664 44.47 19.47 9.88
CA ARG A 664 44.86 18.10 10.34
C ARG A 664 43.63 17.25 10.70
N MET A 665 42.63 17.81 11.41
CA MET A 665 41.39 17.10 11.73
C MET A 665 40.63 16.70 10.48
N LYS A 666 40.61 17.54 9.44
CA LYS A 666 39.96 17.21 8.16
C LYS A 666 40.64 16.03 7.47
N ALA A 667 41.95 15.85 7.60
CA ALA A 667 42.70 14.75 6.98
C ALA A 667 42.47 13.37 7.67
N LEU A 668 42.02 13.40 8.93
CA LEU A 668 41.83 12.20 9.76
C LEU A 668 40.35 11.86 10.02
N GLY A 669 39.45 12.83 9.88
CA GLY A 669 38.05 12.70 10.29
C GLY A 669 37.19 12.14 9.16
N LYS A 670 36.54 11.02 9.41
CA LYS A 670 35.37 10.58 8.64
C LYS A 670 34.16 11.42 9.08
N VAL A 671 33.26 11.68 8.15
CA VAL A 671 31.99 12.38 8.43
C VAL A 671 30.93 11.31 8.58
N GLU A 672 30.36 11.21 9.77
CA GLU A 672 29.19 10.36 10.00
C GLU A 672 27.97 11.02 9.37
N VAL A 673 27.28 10.29 8.54
CA VAL A 673 26.03 10.69 7.90
C VAL A 673 24.89 10.07 8.72
N PRO A 674 24.01 10.88 9.34
CA PRO A 674 22.92 10.35 10.13
C PRO A 674 21.89 9.66 9.25
N GLN A 675 21.13 8.73 9.82
CA GLN A 675 20.12 7.92 9.13
C GLN A 675 19.05 8.80 8.47
N GLU A 676 18.67 9.90 9.15
CA GLU A 676 17.71 10.85 8.60
C GLU A 676 18.14 11.46 7.26
N ALA A 677 19.44 11.51 6.99
CA ALA A 677 19.96 12.05 5.73
C ALA A 677 19.64 11.13 4.53
N PHE A 678 19.59 9.81 4.75
CA PHE A 678 19.20 8.85 3.71
C PHE A 678 17.69 8.90 3.48
N MET A 679 16.90 8.99 4.54
CA MET A 679 15.44 9.14 4.47
C MET A 679 15.01 10.47 3.84
N ALA A 680 15.80 11.53 4.02
CA ALA A 680 15.47 12.84 3.45
C ALA A 680 15.55 12.88 1.93
N ILE A 681 16.32 12.00 1.30
CA ILE A 681 16.37 11.87 -0.16
C ILE A 681 15.01 11.44 -0.70
N LEU A 682 14.32 10.55 0.00
CA LEU A 682 12.97 10.10 -0.35
C LEU A 682 11.93 11.23 -0.29
N LYS A 683 12.23 12.30 0.48
CA LYS A 683 11.31 13.42 0.72
C LYS A 683 11.67 14.69 -0.08
N ILE A 684 12.77 14.69 -0.85
CA ILE A 684 13.25 15.88 -1.56
C ILE A 684 12.20 16.47 -2.50
N ASP A 685 11.40 15.63 -3.13
CA ASP A 685 10.35 16.07 -4.05
C ASP A 685 9.06 16.55 -3.35
N ARG A 686 8.88 16.22 -2.06
CA ARG A 686 7.68 16.60 -1.28
C ARG A 686 7.66 18.08 -0.86
N GLU A 687 8.82 18.70 -0.64
CA GLU A 687 8.94 20.04 -0.04
C GLU A 687 9.22 21.19 -1.05
N ALA A 688 9.34 20.90 -2.33
CA ALA A 688 9.72 21.87 -3.36
C ALA A 688 8.68 22.97 -3.68
N LYS A 689 7.65 23.17 -2.85
CA LYS A 689 6.52 24.10 -3.11
C LYS A 689 6.27 25.17 -2.04
N GLU A 690 7.08 25.26 -1.01
CA GLU A 690 6.89 26.32 0.01
C GLU A 690 7.85 27.52 -0.12
N GLU A 691 8.62 27.66 -1.22
CA GLU A 691 9.43 28.87 -1.49
C GLU A 691 8.95 29.61 -2.74
#